data_940bf59ca5ccba9dfb8e3f97ac82c6aa
#
_entry.id   940bf59ca5ccba9dfb8e3f97ac82c6aa
#
_cell.length_a   1.000
_cell.length_b   1.000
_cell.length_c   1.000
_cell.angle_alpha   90.00
_cell.angle_beta   90.00
_cell.angle_gamma   90.00
#
_symmetry.space_group_name_H-M   'P 1'
#
loop_
_entity.id
_entity.type
_entity.pdbx_description
1 polymer ?
#
loop_
_entity_poly.entity_id
_entity_poly.type
_entity_poly.pdbx_seq_one_letter_code
_entity_poly.pdbx_strand_id
1 'polypeptide(L)'
;MVRLGLGAKFSISVLVILLCTMAANTLYYLHTSTRFHEQQLLERGRALGRLISLISPEAILGFDFLLLNDYTREVSSQPDVVYGVIVNPQGAPLSAYVDAADPFVRKQARSGATPEALQLAALEGADQLIKLDFPITHNGVLLGRFLVGISRQSLQDELRRQVLLQALVMGAIVLFLSGAIFAVFRMNVLYPIRRLISASRDVGRGRYTAVEVGSSDELGLLARAFNAMAEEVKEEQEKLHRQANYDVLTGLPNRMMAFDRITLEIHRAKRSGQRFAVVFIDLDNFKNVNDTLGHAMGDQLLVAIGARLQSALRDTDTVARLGGDEFLILLPDVMNSAEVERVAERLLEAVSEPRELGVRKVTTQCSIGVAVYPDNGESVEVLMANADNAMYQAKALKAGSPIFFTEEMNTRLRERMQLEQDLNVALEAGQFALHFQPIIGTVGPRHRGAEALIRWHHPEKGMVSPAEFIPLAEATGQIVRIGDWVLEQACRSWAAWQREGLNPGFIAVNVSRIQFRKRLSRRLAELMSAYAIPPHALEVEITESVLLDDHHEIASELNNLRAAGVRISLDDFGTGYSSLSYLKRFRFDLLKIDRSFVSGLPGNADDVSLVKAILAMAKGLDLRVLAEGVETQGQLDFLAARGCDYAQGYFIARPMAEEAYCGYLKKVHAGGDASDSAMVQPRRNHRTG
;
A
#
# COMPACT_ATOMS: atom_id res chain seq x y z
N MET A 1 45.54 -9.25 2.43
CA MET A 1 45.89 -8.30 1.35
C MET A 1 45.18 -6.96 1.61
N VAL A 2 45.91 -5.94 1.95
CA VAL A 2 45.37 -4.57 2.15
C VAL A 2 44.92 -4.05 0.79
N ARG A 3 43.61 -3.89 0.59
CA ARG A 3 43.07 -3.30 -0.65
C ARG A 3 43.43 -1.81 -0.65
N LEU A 4 44.44 -1.45 -1.42
CA LEU A 4 44.78 -0.06 -1.66
C LEU A 4 43.60 0.68 -2.31
N GLY A 5 43.18 1.80 -1.76
CA GLY A 5 42.13 2.64 -2.34
C GLY A 5 42.58 3.27 -3.67
N LEU A 6 41.60 3.70 -4.49
CA LEU A 6 41.83 4.28 -5.83
C LEU A 6 42.87 5.40 -5.81
N GLY A 7 42.83 6.31 -4.83
CA GLY A 7 43.79 7.37 -4.66
C GLY A 7 45.23 6.88 -4.43
N ALA A 8 45.40 5.83 -3.61
CA ALA A 8 46.74 5.26 -3.36
C ALA A 8 47.29 4.58 -4.61
N LYS A 9 46.45 3.85 -5.36
CA LYS A 9 46.88 3.23 -6.64
C LYS A 9 47.29 4.29 -7.65
N PHE A 10 46.51 5.36 -7.80
CA PHE A 10 46.83 6.45 -8.71
C PHE A 10 48.15 7.13 -8.32
N SER A 11 48.35 7.49 -7.03
CA SER A 11 49.57 8.11 -6.53
C SER A 11 50.83 7.25 -6.77
N ILE A 12 50.71 5.94 -6.51
CA ILE A 12 51.82 5.01 -6.75
C ILE A 12 52.15 4.96 -8.25
N SER A 13 51.16 4.87 -9.13
CA SER A 13 51.40 4.84 -10.59
C SER A 13 52.07 6.11 -11.09
N VAL A 14 51.62 7.29 -10.65
CA VAL A 14 52.24 8.59 -10.99
C VAL A 14 53.66 8.67 -10.47
N LEU A 15 53.91 8.29 -9.20
CA LEU A 15 55.23 8.31 -8.58
C LEU A 15 56.19 7.38 -9.33
N VAL A 16 55.77 6.18 -9.71
CA VAL A 16 56.60 5.24 -10.48
C VAL A 16 57.00 5.82 -11.84
N ILE A 17 56.04 6.41 -12.56
CA ILE A 17 56.31 7.05 -13.89
C ILE A 17 57.33 8.19 -13.72
N LEU A 18 57.13 9.07 -12.73
CA LEU A 18 58.01 10.19 -12.48
C LEU A 18 59.40 9.71 -12.06
N LEU A 19 59.54 8.69 -11.21
CA LEU A 19 60.82 8.09 -10.82
C LEU A 19 61.54 7.46 -12.01
N CYS A 20 60.84 6.72 -12.86
CA CYS A 20 61.43 6.15 -14.09
C CYS A 20 61.92 7.26 -15.03
N THR A 21 61.18 8.33 -15.21
CA THR A 21 61.55 9.48 -16.02
C THR A 21 62.78 10.19 -15.43
N MET A 22 62.82 10.36 -14.11
CA MET A 22 63.96 10.93 -13.39
C MET A 22 65.20 10.06 -13.57
N ALA A 23 65.11 8.75 -13.39
CA ALA A 23 66.21 7.80 -13.57
C ALA A 23 66.79 7.86 -15.00
N ALA A 24 65.90 7.83 -16.00
CA ALA A 24 66.30 7.96 -17.40
C ALA A 24 67.03 9.27 -17.71
N ASN A 25 66.51 10.39 -17.21
CA ASN A 25 67.09 11.69 -17.37
C ASN A 25 68.49 11.81 -16.66
N THR A 26 68.60 11.26 -15.46
CA THR A 26 69.87 11.26 -14.72
C THR A 26 70.93 10.41 -15.45
N LEU A 27 70.55 9.23 -15.96
CA LEU A 27 71.44 8.39 -16.75
C LEU A 27 71.91 9.09 -18.03
N TYR A 28 71.00 9.73 -18.74
CA TYR A 28 71.33 10.53 -19.94
C TYR A 28 72.26 11.67 -19.59
N TYR A 29 72.03 12.43 -18.55
CA TYR A 29 72.89 13.52 -18.10
C TYR A 29 74.26 13.03 -17.72
N LEU A 30 74.41 11.99 -16.93
CA LEU A 30 75.70 11.39 -16.57
C LEU A 30 76.49 11.02 -17.83
N HIS A 31 75.87 10.34 -18.76
CA HIS A 31 76.54 9.91 -19.97
C HIS A 31 77.04 11.10 -20.81
N THR A 32 76.23 12.10 -21.01
CA THR A 32 76.64 13.30 -21.80
C THR A 32 77.62 14.17 -21.08
N SER A 33 77.47 14.39 -19.76
CA SER A 33 78.38 15.22 -18.96
C SER A 33 79.80 14.60 -18.83
N THR A 34 79.84 13.28 -18.63
CA THR A 34 81.11 12.56 -18.56
C THR A 34 81.93 12.72 -19.87
N ARG A 35 81.28 12.47 -20.99
CA ARG A 35 81.90 12.62 -22.30
C ARG A 35 82.38 14.04 -22.56
N PHE A 36 81.55 15.01 -22.22
CA PHE A 36 81.94 16.44 -22.44
C PHE A 36 83.14 16.85 -21.64
N HIS A 37 83.18 16.54 -20.37
CA HIS A 37 84.31 16.93 -19.49
C HIS A 37 85.60 16.15 -19.80
N GLU A 38 85.46 14.88 -20.17
CA GLU A 38 86.63 14.08 -20.57
C GLU A 38 87.25 14.64 -21.90
N GLN A 39 86.41 15.03 -22.86
CA GLN A 39 86.95 15.72 -24.07
C GLN A 39 87.63 17.06 -23.72
N GLN A 40 87.07 17.83 -22.80
CA GLN A 40 87.63 19.10 -22.42
C GLN A 40 88.99 18.95 -21.75
N LEU A 41 89.13 17.90 -20.88
CA LEU A 41 90.43 17.58 -20.25
C LEU A 41 91.48 17.16 -21.29
N LEU A 42 91.10 16.34 -22.26
CA LEU A 42 91.90 15.88 -23.38
C LEU A 42 92.39 17.08 -24.21
N GLU A 43 91.52 18.00 -24.58
CA GLU A 43 91.80 19.18 -25.37
C GLU A 43 92.81 20.13 -24.64
N ARG A 44 92.58 20.35 -23.34
CA ARG A 44 93.53 21.12 -22.50
C ARG A 44 94.90 20.45 -22.45
N GLY A 45 94.94 19.13 -22.18
CA GLY A 45 96.21 18.39 -22.15
C GLY A 45 96.96 18.43 -23.48
N ARG A 46 96.25 18.31 -24.59
CA ARG A 46 96.82 18.42 -25.95
C ARG A 46 97.38 19.82 -26.23
N ALA A 47 96.65 20.85 -25.77
CA ALA A 47 97.13 22.24 -25.94
C ALA A 47 98.41 22.47 -25.16
N LEU A 48 98.51 22.07 -23.89
CA LEU A 48 99.71 22.16 -23.05
C LEU A 48 100.86 21.34 -23.64
N GLY A 49 100.57 20.11 -24.06
CA GLY A 49 101.55 19.22 -24.66
C GLY A 49 102.22 19.81 -25.91
N ARG A 50 101.36 20.32 -26.80
CA ARG A 50 101.85 21.00 -28.06
C ARG A 50 102.72 22.24 -27.71
N LEU A 51 102.26 23.07 -26.71
CA LEU A 51 103.01 24.24 -26.30
C LEU A 51 104.44 23.86 -25.84
N ILE A 52 104.53 22.90 -24.92
CA ILE A 52 105.80 22.41 -24.40
C ILE A 52 106.68 21.80 -25.51
N SER A 53 106.07 20.96 -26.39
CA SER A 53 106.84 20.41 -27.52
C SER A 53 107.38 21.44 -28.48
N LEU A 54 106.80 22.64 -28.57
CA LEU A 54 107.15 23.71 -29.44
C LEU A 54 108.32 24.55 -28.85
N ILE A 55 108.30 24.75 -27.48
CA ILE A 55 109.29 25.63 -26.82
C ILE A 55 110.56 24.87 -26.28
N SER A 56 110.39 23.53 -26.05
CA SER A 56 111.46 22.72 -25.45
C SER A 56 112.70 22.44 -26.36
N PRO A 57 112.62 22.43 -27.71
CA PRO A 57 113.73 22.09 -28.57
C PRO A 57 114.96 22.94 -28.32
N GLU A 58 114.83 24.26 -28.13
CA GLU A 58 115.91 25.16 -27.93
C GLU A 58 116.62 24.90 -26.57
N ALA A 59 115.83 24.63 -25.52
CA ALA A 59 116.30 24.29 -24.21
C ALA A 59 117.04 22.93 -24.17
N ILE A 60 116.56 21.92 -24.94
CA ILE A 60 117.23 20.60 -25.04
C ILE A 60 118.58 20.75 -25.78
N LEU A 61 118.61 21.45 -26.89
CA LEU A 61 119.84 21.70 -27.68
C LEU A 61 120.84 22.53 -26.98
N GLY A 62 120.41 23.49 -26.13
CA GLY A 62 121.25 24.34 -25.30
C GLY A 62 121.72 23.71 -24.01
N PHE A 63 121.29 22.47 -23.70
CA PHE A 63 121.51 21.79 -22.39
C PHE A 63 121.06 22.62 -21.19
N ASP A 64 119.98 23.44 -21.34
CA ASP A 64 119.45 24.25 -20.29
C ASP A 64 118.34 23.44 -19.51
N PHE A 65 118.84 22.63 -18.60
CA PHE A 65 117.97 21.78 -17.81
C PHE A 65 117.17 22.57 -16.76
N LEU A 66 117.63 23.77 -16.37
CA LEU A 66 116.87 24.64 -15.45
C LEU A 66 115.63 25.15 -16.16
N LEU A 67 115.72 25.58 -17.36
CA LEU A 67 114.60 26.04 -18.18
C LEU A 67 113.66 24.91 -18.49
N LEU A 68 114.10 23.69 -18.75
CA LEU A 68 113.23 22.51 -18.92
C LEU A 68 112.51 22.18 -17.63
N ASN A 69 113.13 22.30 -16.47
CA ASN A 69 112.48 22.11 -15.20
C ASN A 69 111.40 23.17 -14.93
N ASP A 70 111.70 24.43 -15.30
CA ASP A 70 110.67 25.48 -15.18
C ASP A 70 109.49 25.22 -16.07
N TYR A 71 109.63 24.72 -17.34
CA TYR A 71 108.56 24.35 -18.20
C TYR A 71 107.75 23.20 -17.66
N THR A 72 108.39 22.14 -17.16
CA THR A 72 107.71 21.01 -16.60
C THR A 72 106.98 21.37 -15.31
N ARG A 73 107.51 22.25 -14.48
CA ARG A 73 106.88 22.76 -13.26
C ARG A 73 105.67 23.62 -13.57
N GLU A 74 105.77 24.51 -14.53
CA GLU A 74 104.69 25.42 -14.90
C GLU A 74 103.54 24.67 -15.42
N VAL A 75 103.73 23.62 -16.29
CA VAL A 75 102.62 22.75 -16.78
C VAL A 75 102.05 21.91 -15.68
N SER A 76 102.83 21.39 -14.77
CA SER A 76 102.36 20.60 -13.65
C SER A 76 101.68 21.41 -12.57
N SER A 77 101.92 22.77 -12.55
CA SER A 77 101.15 23.69 -11.71
C SER A 77 99.72 23.94 -12.19
N GLN A 78 99.39 23.52 -13.44
CA GLN A 78 98.07 23.68 -13.95
C GLN A 78 97.07 22.70 -13.29
N PRO A 79 95.82 23.11 -13.02
CA PRO A 79 94.86 22.24 -12.44
C PRO A 79 94.74 20.94 -13.20
N ASP A 80 94.58 19.83 -12.48
CA ASP A 80 94.36 18.45 -12.99
C ASP A 80 95.66 17.82 -13.60
N VAL A 81 96.75 18.53 -13.79
CA VAL A 81 98.00 17.95 -14.29
C VAL A 81 98.76 17.35 -13.10
N VAL A 82 98.97 16.05 -13.10
CA VAL A 82 99.63 15.30 -12.05
C VAL A 82 101.16 15.30 -12.20
N TYR A 83 101.61 15.16 -13.43
CA TYR A 83 103.02 15.18 -13.78
C TYR A 83 103.26 15.68 -15.18
N GLY A 84 104.42 16.27 -15.40
CA GLY A 84 105.00 16.62 -16.67
C GLY A 84 106.45 16.12 -16.69
N VAL A 85 106.83 15.36 -17.72
CA VAL A 85 108.19 14.80 -17.82
C VAL A 85 108.68 14.94 -19.25
N ILE A 86 109.86 15.51 -19.42
CA ILE A 86 110.59 15.53 -20.70
C ILE A 86 111.64 14.41 -20.68
N VAL A 87 111.51 13.47 -21.64
CA VAL A 87 112.45 12.37 -21.78
C VAL A 87 113.28 12.48 -23.05
N ASN A 88 114.47 11.94 -23.06
CA ASN A 88 115.31 11.88 -24.29
C ASN A 88 114.78 10.74 -25.23
N PRO A 89 115.26 10.55 -26.45
CA PRO A 89 114.82 9.50 -27.34
C PRO A 89 115.07 8.08 -26.82
N GLN A 90 115.90 7.86 -25.82
CA GLN A 90 116.17 6.60 -25.14
C GLN A 90 115.27 6.38 -23.90
N GLY A 91 114.36 7.35 -23.60
CA GLY A 91 113.41 7.28 -22.51
C GLY A 91 113.97 7.73 -21.15
N ALA A 92 115.25 8.26 -21.06
CA ALA A 92 115.78 8.82 -19.80
C ALA A 92 115.20 10.21 -19.58
N PRO A 93 114.84 10.57 -18.33
CA PRO A 93 114.23 11.85 -18.03
C PRO A 93 115.32 12.96 -18.14
N LEU A 94 115.01 14.04 -18.90
CA LEU A 94 115.76 15.27 -19.00
C LEU A 94 115.25 16.31 -17.96
N SER A 95 113.93 16.28 -17.68
CA SER A 95 113.29 17.04 -16.68
C SER A 95 112.01 16.31 -16.21
N ALA A 96 111.73 16.39 -14.99
CA ALA A 96 110.50 15.78 -14.44
C ALA A 96 109.93 16.59 -13.26
N TYR A 97 108.68 16.85 -13.32
CA TYR A 97 108.01 17.47 -12.17
C TYR A 97 106.72 16.69 -11.92
N VAL A 98 106.46 16.40 -10.66
CA VAL A 98 105.28 15.74 -10.19
C VAL A 98 104.62 16.65 -9.13
N ASP A 99 103.30 16.95 -9.29
CA ASP A 99 102.63 17.76 -8.28
C ASP A 99 102.36 16.91 -7.01
N ALA A 100 103.18 17.15 -5.98
CA ALA A 100 103.04 16.49 -4.68
C ALA A 100 101.76 16.89 -3.92
N ALA A 101 101.12 17.95 -4.34
CA ALA A 101 99.85 18.38 -3.75
C ALA A 101 98.64 17.64 -4.33
N ASP A 102 98.77 16.99 -5.48
CA ASP A 102 97.68 16.27 -6.09
C ASP A 102 97.17 15.10 -5.21
N PRO A 103 95.85 14.96 -5.01
CA PRO A 103 95.27 13.93 -4.14
C PRO A 103 95.69 12.52 -4.52
N PHE A 104 95.86 12.25 -5.81
CA PHE A 104 96.25 10.95 -6.30
C PHE A 104 97.69 10.62 -5.90
N VAL A 105 98.58 11.57 -6.06
CA VAL A 105 99.99 11.44 -5.65
C VAL A 105 100.12 11.28 -4.16
N ARG A 106 99.42 12.09 -3.35
CA ARG A 106 99.34 11.93 -1.87
C ARG A 106 98.89 10.55 -1.44
N LYS A 107 97.88 10.00 -2.11
CA LYS A 107 97.35 8.64 -1.81
C LYS A 107 98.43 7.58 -2.08
N GLN A 108 99.15 7.71 -3.20
CA GLN A 108 100.18 6.78 -3.59
C GLN A 108 101.47 6.96 -2.65
N ALA A 109 101.79 8.14 -2.23
CA ALA A 109 102.88 8.42 -1.32
C ALA A 109 102.67 7.85 0.09
N ARG A 110 101.46 7.68 0.54
CA ARG A 110 101.12 7.01 1.83
C ARG A 110 101.48 5.55 1.88
N SER A 111 101.80 4.92 0.74
CA SER A 111 102.17 3.51 0.67
C SER A 111 103.68 3.23 0.81
N GLY A 112 104.54 4.19 1.27
CA GLY A 112 105.89 3.96 1.76
C GLY A 112 107.01 4.12 0.74
N ALA A 113 106.75 4.68 -0.41
CA ALA A 113 107.81 4.94 -1.42
C ALA A 113 108.33 6.43 -1.30
N THR A 114 109.66 6.65 -1.42
CA THR A 114 110.21 7.99 -1.48
C THR A 114 109.78 8.78 -2.71
N PRO A 115 109.66 10.14 -2.62
CA PRO A 115 109.07 10.93 -3.72
C PRO A 115 109.81 10.81 -5.05
N GLU A 116 111.06 10.45 -5.07
CA GLU A 116 111.88 10.41 -6.28
C GLU A 116 111.92 9.05 -7.00
N ALA A 117 111.63 7.93 -6.29
CA ALA A 117 111.49 6.58 -6.89
C ALA A 117 110.12 6.25 -7.34
N LEU A 118 109.12 6.93 -6.84
CA LEU A 118 107.71 6.79 -7.29
C LEU A 118 107.46 7.30 -8.72
N GLN A 119 108.49 7.77 -9.36
CA GLN A 119 108.32 8.91 -10.27
C GLN A 119 107.90 8.61 -11.69
N LEU A 120 108.07 7.48 -12.23
CA LEU A 120 107.55 7.22 -13.57
C LEU A 120 106.89 5.88 -13.69
N ALA A 121 107.47 4.79 -13.16
CA ALA A 121 106.95 3.45 -13.34
C ALA A 121 105.61 3.18 -12.63
N ALA A 122 105.40 3.82 -11.44
CA ALA A 122 104.18 3.71 -10.70
C ALA A 122 103.01 4.58 -11.27
N LEU A 123 103.36 5.70 -11.86
CA LEU A 123 102.40 6.59 -12.52
C LEU A 123 102.08 6.10 -13.92
N GLU A 124 102.98 5.40 -14.59
CA GLU A 124 102.66 4.74 -15.92
C GLU A 124 101.73 3.56 -15.84
N GLY A 125 101.59 2.95 -14.66
CA GLY A 125 100.61 1.85 -14.47
C GLY A 125 99.19 2.25 -14.07
N ALA A 126 98.93 3.53 -13.79
CA ALA A 126 97.68 3.99 -13.22
C ALA A 126 96.60 4.29 -14.27
N ASP A 127 95.51 3.48 -14.25
CA ASP A 127 94.33 3.64 -15.11
C ASP A 127 93.49 4.91 -14.79
N GLN A 128 93.85 5.62 -13.69
CA GLN A 128 93.09 6.83 -13.26
C GLN A 128 93.65 8.09 -13.91
N LEU A 129 94.77 8.01 -14.71
CA LEU A 129 95.36 9.10 -15.38
C LEU A 129 95.13 9.03 -16.89
N ILE A 130 94.89 10.18 -17.48
CA ILE A 130 94.88 10.36 -18.94
C ILE A 130 96.36 10.68 -19.30
N LYS A 131 97.01 9.79 -20.02
CA LYS A 131 98.43 9.94 -20.42
C LYS A 131 98.46 10.45 -21.83
N LEU A 132 99.17 11.52 -22.03
CA LEU A 132 99.35 12.12 -23.34
C LEU A 132 100.91 12.20 -23.57
N ASP A 133 101.32 11.87 -24.81
CA ASP A 133 102.67 11.77 -25.25
C ASP A 133 102.89 12.67 -26.47
N PHE A 134 103.83 13.59 -26.39
CA PHE A 134 104.12 14.58 -27.44
C PHE A 134 105.52 14.48 -27.86
N PRO A 135 105.84 14.21 -29.13
CA PRO A 135 107.22 14.20 -29.60
C PRO A 135 107.78 15.65 -29.66
N ILE A 136 109.02 15.82 -29.18
CA ILE A 136 109.76 17.08 -29.25
C ILE A 136 110.77 16.93 -30.41
N THR A 137 110.55 17.65 -31.47
CA THR A 137 111.33 17.57 -32.70
C THR A 137 111.88 18.91 -33.11
N HIS A 138 113.12 18.92 -33.65
CA HIS A 138 113.71 20.12 -34.26
C HIS A 138 114.26 19.71 -35.64
N ASN A 139 113.89 20.45 -36.69
CA ASN A 139 114.30 20.19 -38.09
C ASN A 139 114.11 18.72 -38.48
N GLY A 140 113.00 18.06 -38.00
CA GLY A 140 112.63 16.65 -38.33
C GLY A 140 113.40 15.60 -37.47
N VAL A 141 114.32 15.97 -36.60
CA VAL A 141 115.01 15.07 -35.69
C VAL A 141 114.28 15.01 -34.36
N LEU A 142 113.99 13.81 -33.83
CA LEU A 142 113.40 13.61 -32.51
C LEU A 142 114.44 13.92 -31.42
N LEU A 143 114.25 15.00 -30.65
CA LEU A 143 115.12 15.40 -29.56
C LEU A 143 114.66 14.77 -28.20
N GLY A 144 113.38 14.44 -28.10
CA GLY A 144 112.79 13.88 -26.90
C GLY A 144 111.29 13.77 -26.97
N ARG A 145 110.67 13.45 -25.89
CA ARG A 145 109.16 13.31 -25.77
C ARG A 145 108.77 14.01 -24.48
N PHE A 146 107.65 14.72 -24.52
CA PHE A 146 107.00 15.28 -23.37
C PHE A 146 105.81 14.38 -22.98
N LEU A 147 105.83 13.84 -21.76
CA LEU A 147 104.80 12.98 -21.19
C LEU A 147 104.10 13.82 -20.14
N VAL A 148 102.75 13.89 -20.27
CA VAL A 148 101.87 14.56 -19.29
C VAL A 148 100.82 13.64 -18.82
N GLY A 149 100.60 13.55 -17.53
CA GLY A 149 99.56 12.82 -16.89
C GLY A 149 98.55 13.75 -16.26
N ILE A 150 97.24 13.55 -16.63
CA ILE A 150 96.10 14.35 -16.16
C ILE A 150 95.23 13.47 -15.28
N SER A 151 94.89 13.97 -14.07
CA SER A 151 94.00 13.24 -13.14
C SER A 151 92.55 13.20 -13.60
N ARG A 152 91.96 12.05 -13.48
CA ARG A 152 90.52 11.89 -13.64
C ARG A 152 89.73 12.11 -12.31
N GLN A 153 90.46 12.31 -11.18
CA GLN A 153 89.89 12.36 -9.87
C GLN A 153 89.02 13.61 -9.66
N SER A 154 89.51 14.77 -10.05
CA SER A 154 88.80 16.05 -9.98
C SER A 154 87.51 15.99 -10.83
N LEU A 155 87.58 15.32 -12.00
CA LEU A 155 86.45 15.08 -12.83
C LEU A 155 85.37 14.23 -12.08
N GLN A 156 85.81 13.19 -11.39
CA GLN A 156 84.89 12.32 -10.64
C GLN A 156 84.22 13.07 -9.48
N ASP A 157 84.94 13.89 -8.76
CA ASP A 157 84.41 14.64 -7.63
C ASP A 157 83.40 15.73 -8.09
N GLU A 158 83.70 16.42 -9.17
CA GLU A 158 82.77 17.40 -9.76
C GLU A 158 81.51 16.74 -10.30
N LEU A 159 81.64 15.61 -11.01
CA LEU A 159 80.54 14.85 -11.48
C LEU A 159 79.65 14.34 -10.32
N ARG A 160 80.25 13.84 -9.24
CA ARG A 160 79.51 13.43 -8.04
C ARG A 160 78.74 14.59 -7.44
N ARG A 161 79.34 15.77 -7.30
CA ARG A 161 78.65 16.94 -6.76
C ARG A 161 77.48 17.37 -7.65
N GLN A 162 77.71 17.43 -8.96
CA GLN A 162 76.65 17.80 -9.92
C GLN A 162 75.46 16.79 -9.93
N VAL A 163 75.81 15.49 -9.89
CA VAL A 163 74.76 14.43 -9.82
C VAL A 163 73.96 14.55 -8.55
N LEU A 164 74.59 14.81 -7.41
CA LEU A 164 73.93 14.92 -6.13
C LEU A 164 72.97 16.12 -6.10
N LEU A 165 73.44 17.25 -6.62
CA LEU A 165 72.64 18.48 -6.74
C LEU A 165 71.44 18.27 -7.69
N GLN A 166 71.69 17.66 -8.85
CA GLN A 166 70.63 17.33 -9.81
C GLN A 166 69.59 16.34 -9.23
N ALA A 167 70.07 15.34 -8.49
CA ALA A 167 69.16 14.36 -7.85
C ALA A 167 68.27 15.03 -6.79
N LEU A 168 68.84 15.99 -6.01
CA LEU A 168 68.06 16.75 -5.05
C LEU A 168 66.98 17.64 -5.73
N VAL A 169 67.38 18.39 -6.76
CA VAL A 169 66.44 19.28 -7.49
C VAL A 169 65.37 18.46 -8.18
N MET A 170 65.74 17.38 -8.86
CA MET A 170 64.76 16.48 -9.52
C MET A 170 63.86 15.76 -8.54
N GLY A 171 64.39 15.36 -7.37
CA GLY A 171 63.60 14.79 -6.27
C GLY A 171 62.56 15.78 -5.75
N ALA A 172 62.94 17.05 -5.56
CA ALA A 172 61.99 18.10 -5.15
C ALA A 172 60.89 18.34 -6.21
N ILE A 173 61.23 18.36 -7.50
CA ILE A 173 60.28 18.50 -8.61
C ILE A 173 59.33 17.31 -8.65
N VAL A 174 59.81 16.07 -8.49
CA VAL A 174 58.98 14.86 -8.47
C VAL A 174 57.99 14.90 -7.31
N LEU A 175 58.44 15.29 -6.11
CA LEU A 175 57.57 15.43 -4.95
C LEU A 175 56.52 16.50 -5.16
N PHE A 176 56.90 17.66 -5.69
CA PHE A 176 55.95 18.75 -5.97
C PHE A 176 54.91 18.36 -7.02
N LEU A 177 55.33 17.82 -8.15
CA LEU A 177 54.44 17.38 -9.22
C LEU A 177 53.50 16.24 -8.77
N SER A 178 54.03 15.25 -8.04
CA SER A 178 53.24 14.18 -7.48
C SER A 178 52.16 14.69 -6.52
N GLY A 179 52.54 15.65 -5.64
CA GLY A 179 51.61 16.30 -4.73
C GLY A 179 50.53 17.13 -5.45
N ALA A 180 50.92 17.90 -6.45
CA ALA A 180 49.99 18.71 -7.25
C ALA A 180 49.02 17.86 -8.05
N ILE A 181 49.49 16.83 -8.74
CA ILE A 181 48.64 15.90 -9.48
C ILE A 181 47.66 15.15 -8.56
N PHE A 182 48.18 14.71 -7.38
CA PHE A 182 47.30 14.07 -6.38
C PHE A 182 46.24 15.01 -5.84
N ALA A 183 46.58 16.28 -5.58
CA ALA A 183 45.61 17.27 -5.12
C ALA A 183 44.50 17.51 -6.15
N VAL A 184 44.86 17.69 -7.41
CA VAL A 184 43.91 17.85 -8.52
C VAL A 184 43.00 16.59 -8.67
N PHE A 185 43.59 15.40 -8.64
CA PHE A 185 42.84 14.15 -8.71
C PHE A 185 41.90 13.98 -7.51
N ARG A 186 42.37 14.33 -6.31
CA ARG A 186 41.56 14.28 -5.10
C ARG A 186 40.35 15.21 -5.19
N MET A 187 40.51 16.42 -5.70
CA MET A 187 39.47 17.43 -5.80
C MET A 187 38.45 17.08 -6.91
N ASN A 188 38.95 16.74 -8.09
CA ASN A 188 38.09 16.60 -9.27
C ASN A 188 37.47 15.19 -9.44
N VAL A 189 38.08 14.15 -8.82
CA VAL A 189 37.62 12.78 -9.00
C VAL A 189 37.22 12.14 -7.67
N LEU A 190 38.11 12.09 -6.69
CA LEU A 190 37.88 11.35 -5.47
C LEU A 190 36.75 11.94 -4.62
N TYR A 191 36.72 13.23 -4.48
CA TYR A 191 35.73 13.95 -3.66
C TYR A 191 34.33 13.82 -4.23
N PRO A 192 34.04 14.06 -5.53
CA PRO A 192 32.74 13.84 -6.13
C PRO A 192 32.26 12.37 -6.02
N ILE A 193 33.13 11.40 -6.28
CA ILE A 193 32.80 9.98 -6.15
C ILE A 193 32.40 9.63 -4.71
N ARG A 194 33.13 10.14 -3.72
CA ARG A 194 32.77 9.90 -2.31
C ARG A 194 31.42 10.50 -1.94
N ARG A 195 31.09 11.69 -2.46
CA ARG A 195 29.78 12.31 -2.27
C ARG A 195 28.65 11.46 -2.88
N LEU A 196 28.86 10.94 -4.08
CA LEU A 196 27.91 10.02 -4.74
C LEU A 196 27.72 8.72 -3.94
N ILE A 197 28.80 8.13 -3.43
CA ILE A 197 28.73 6.92 -2.59
C ILE A 197 27.96 7.19 -1.29
N SER A 198 28.22 8.35 -0.63
CA SER A 198 27.50 8.71 0.59
C SER A 198 26.00 8.93 0.31
N ALA A 199 25.68 9.67 -0.74
CA ALA A 199 24.29 9.91 -1.13
C ALA A 199 23.56 8.61 -1.50
N SER A 200 24.22 7.68 -2.19
CA SER A 200 23.66 6.36 -2.49
C SER A 200 23.31 5.55 -1.23
N ARG A 201 24.14 5.63 -0.19
CA ARG A 201 23.85 5.00 1.10
C ARG A 201 22.69 5.70 1.82
N ASP A 202 22.58 7.01 1.68
CA ASP A 202 21.50 7.79 2.29
C ASP A 202 20.16 7.52 1.62
N VAL A 203 20.12 7.34 0.28
CA VAL A 203 18.93 6.86 -0.45
C VAL A 203 18.49 5.50 0.07
N GLY A 204 19.42 4.55 0.27
CA GLY A 204 19.12 3.25 0.86
C GLY A 204 18.57 3.29 2.30
N ARG A 205 18.67 4.44 2.97
CA ARG A 205 18.11 4.71 4.32
C ARG A 205 16.87 5.62 4.27
N GLY A 206 16.33 5.85 3.10
CA GLY A 206 15.17 6.72 2.91
C GLY A 206 15.46 8.22 3.02
N ARG A 207 16.75 8.64 2.89
CA ARG A 207 17.13 10.05 2.87
C ARG A 207 17.56 10.48 1.47
N TYR A 208 16.77 11.33 0.85
CA TYR A 208 16.95 11.78 -0.52
C TYR A 208 17.60 13.17 -0.54
N THR A 209 18.93 13.20 -0.74
CA THR A 209 19.68 14.46 -0.84
C THR A 209 20.30 14.54 -2.23
N ALA A 210 20.00 15.60 -2.96
CA ALA A 210 20.59 15.83 -4.27
C ALA A 210 22.10 16.05 -4.17
N VAL A 211 22.85 15.42 -5.05
CA VAL A 211 24.30 15.58 -5.15
C VAL A 211 24.60 16.67 -6.17
N GLU A 212 25.06 17.83 -5.69
CA GLU A 212 25.58 18.88 -6.55
C GLU A 212 27.01 18.54 -6.99
N VAL A 213 27.19 18.26 -8.26
CA VAL A 213 28.48 18.13 -8.93
C VAL A 213 28.54 19.18 -10.02
N GLY A 214 29.32 20.22 -9.79
CA GLY A 214 29.50 21.37 -10.71
C GLY A 214 30.34 21.05 -11.96
N SER A 215 30.51 19.78 -12.32
CA SER A 215 31.27 19.34 -13.49
C SER A 215 30.33 19.06 -14.68
N SER A 216 30.81 19.41 -15.88
CA SER A 216 30.13 19.12 -17.15
C SER A 216 30.63 17.84 -17.82
N ASP A 217 31.56 17.11 -17.18
CA ASP A 217 32.12 15.84 -17.62
C ASP A 217 31.26 14.63 -17.26
N GLU A 218 31.83 13.44 -17.39
CA GLU A 218 31.18 12.15 -17.13
C GLU A 218 30.73 12.04 -15.67
N LEU A 219 31.44 12.68 -14.72
CA LEU A 219 31.03 12.69 -13.29
C LEU A 219 29.81 13.58 -13.07
N GLY A 220 29.70 14.69 -13.78
CA GLY A 220 28.50 15.53 -13.78
C GLY A 220 27.30 14.82 -14.42
N LEU A 221 27.52 14.06 -15.51
CA LEU A 221 26.48 13.22 -16.11
C LEU A 221 26.01 12.12 -15.13
N LEU A 222 26.96 11.45 -14.47
CA LEU A 222 26.65 10.42 -13.47
C LEU A 222 25.87 11.00 -12.28
N ALA A 223 26.22 12.20 -11.82
CA ALA A 223 25.50 12.86 -10.73
C ALA A 223 24.05 13.22 -11.12
N ARG A 224 23.85 13.71 -12.34
CA ARG A 224 22.49 13.98 -12.85
C ARG A 224 21.65 12.70 -12.98
N ALA A 225 22.24 11.63 -13.53
CA ALA A 225 21.57 10.33 -13.63
C ALA A 225 21.23 9.76 -12.24
N PHE A 226 22.14 9.88 -11.29
CA PHE A 226 21.90 9.48 -9.90
C PHE A 226 20.77 10.28 -9.25
N ASN A 227 20.75 11.61 -9.41
CA ASN A 227 19.69 12.45 -8.85
C ASN A 227 18.32 12.13 -9.44
N ALA A 228 18.24 11.89 -10.77
CA ALA A 228 17.00 11.46 -11.43
C ALA A 228 16.49 10.12 -10.88
N MET A 229 17.38 9.13 -10.73
CA MET A 229 17.05 7.84 -10.13
C MET A 229 16.60 7.99 -8.67
N ALA A 230 17.27 8.84 -7.88
CA ALA A 230 16.93 9.07 -6.48
C ALA A 230 15.53 9.69 -6.32
N GLU A 231 15.16 10.64 -7.20
CA GLU A 231 13.82 11.23 -7.20
C GLU A 231 12.75 10.20 -7.63
N GLU A 232 13.02 9.39 -8.65
CA GLU A 232 12.11 8.32 -9.08
C GLU A 232 11.86 7.29 -7.97
N VAL A 233 12.91 6.88 -7.24
CA VAL A 233 12.78 5.97 -6.10
C VAL A 233 11.97 6.60 -4.97
N LYS A 234 12.16 7.89 -4.71
CA LYS A 234 11.39 8.64 -3.71
C LYS A 234 9.91 8.72 -4.08
N GLU A 235 9.59 9.10 -5.32
CA GLU A 235 8.20 9.16 -5.81
C GLU A 235 7.52 7.80 -5.74
N GLU A 236 8.21 6.73 -6.14
CA GLU A 236 7.65 5.37 -6.07
C GLU A 236 7.45 4.92 -4.62
N GLN A 237 8.37 5.26 -3.71
CA GLN A 237 8.21 4.95 -2.28
C GLN A 237 7.04 5.72 -1.65
N GLU A 238 6.89 7.01 -1.98
CA GLU A 238 5.74 7.80 -1.53
C GLU A 238 4.42 7.25 -2.09
N LYS A 239 4.41 6.82 -3.35
CA LYS A 239 3.25 6.18 -3.98
C LYS A 239 2.91 4.85 -3.32
N LEU A 240 3.91 3.99 -3.08
CA LEU A 240 3.72 2.73 -2.36
C LEU A 240 3.20 2.97 -0.92
N HIS A 241 3.74 3.98 -0.23
CA HIS A 241 3.27 4.36 1.09
C HIS A 241 1.80 4.82 1.08
N ARG A 242 1.43 5.64 0.09
CA ARG A 242 0.03 6.06 -0.09
C ARG A 242 -0.88 4.87 -0.41
N GLN A 243 -0.49 3.99 -1.31
CA GLN A 243 -1.28 2.79 -1.66
C GLN A 243 -1.43 1.82 -0.48
N ALA A 244 -0.40 1.67 0.35
CA ALA A 244 -0.45 0.80 1.52
C ALA A 244 -1.35 1.33 2.63
N ASN A 245 -1.49 2.66 2.78
CA ASN A 245 -2.11 3.28 3.95
C ASN A 245 -3.39 4.06 3.66
N TYR A 246 -3.66 4.39 2.39
CA TYR A 246 -4.80 5.21 2.00
C TYR A 246 -5.67 4.52 0.94
N ASP A 247 -6.96 4.78 0.98
CA ASP A 247 -7.91 4.37 -0.05
C ASP A 247 -7.71 5.21 -1.32
N VAL A 248 -7.53 4.54 -2.46
CA VAL A 248 -7.18 5.19 -3.73
C VAL A 248 -8.30 6.09 -4.25
N LEU A 249 -9.56 5.75 -3.96
CA LEU A 249 -10.72 6.50 -4.45
C LEU A 249 -10.95 7.77 -3.64
N THR A 250 -10.99 7.65 -2.31
CA THR A 250 -11.39 8.75 -1.41
C THR A 250 -10.22 9.54 -0.86
N GLY A 251 -9.00 8.99 -0.91
CA GLY A 251 -7.81 9.57 -0.28
C GLY A 251 -7.80 9.49 1.26
N LEU A 252 -8.80 8.89 1.86
CA LEU A 252 -8.87 8.63 3.30
C LEU A 252 -7.93 7.50 3.72
N PRO A 253 -7.53 7.41 4.99
CA PRO A 253 -6.94 6.22 5.57
C PRO A 253 -7.70 4.95 5.16
N ASN A 254 -6.96 3.90 4.79
CA ASN A 254 -7.55 2.60 4.48
C ASN A 254 -7.69 1.73 5.74
N ARG A 255 -8.16 0.49 5.58
CA ARG A 255 -8.32 -0.49 6.67
C ARG A 255 -7.04 -0.70 7.47
N MET A 256 -5.88 -0.82 6.81
CA MET A 256 -4.59 -1.04 7.46
C MET A 256 -4.24 0.13 8.39
N MET A 257 -4.33 1.35 7.88
CA MET A 257 -4.01 2.53 8.66
C MET A 257 -5.02 2.79 9.79
N ALA A 258 -6.30 2.43 9.59
CA ALA A 258 -7.30 2.46 10.66
C ALA A 258 -6.92 1.52 11.81
N PHE A 259 -6.52 0.29 11.49
CA PHE A 259 -6.06 -0.70 12.46
C PHE A 259 -4.86 -0.21 13.28
N ASP A 260 -3.85 0.34 12.58
CA ASP A 260 -2.66 0.89 13.24
C ASP A 260 -3.02 2.05 14.18
N ARG A 261 -3.92 2.94 13.77
CA ARG A 261 -4.35 4.07 14.61
C ARG A 261 -5.12 3.61 15.83
N ILE A 262 -6.05 2.65 15.70
CA ILE A 262 -6.76 2.07 16.85
C ILE A 262 -5.76 1.39 17.79
N THR A 263 -4.79 0.64 17.27
CA THR A 263 -3.74 0.00 18.08
C THR A 263 -2.95 1.03 18.90
N LEU A 264 -2.53 2.12 18.28
CA LEU A 264 -1.82 3.20 18.96
C LEU A 264 -2.69 3.85 20.02
N GLU A 265 -4.00 4.05 19.75
CA GLU A 265 -4.92 4.64 20.71
C GLU A 265 -5.21 3.71 21.89
N ILE A 266 -5.31 2.39 21.69
CA ILE A 266 -5.36 1.40 22.78
C ILE A 266 -4.13 1.55 23.70
N HIS A 267 -2.93 1.63 23.12
CA HIS A 267 -1.71 1.81 23.91
C HIS A 267 -1.67 3.15 24.65
N ARG A 268 -2.22 4.21 24.07
CA ARG A 268 -2.33 5.52 24.69
C ARG A 268 -3.35 5.49 25.83
N ALA A 269 -4.54 4.96 25.56
CA ALA A 269 -5.63 4.85 26.52
C ALA A 269 -5.26 3.98 27.73
N LYS A 270 -4.54 2.86 27.53
CA LYS A 270 -4.01 2.03 28.63
C LYS A 270 -3.07 2.79 29.59
N ARG A 271 -2.32 3.78 29.06
CA ARG A 271 -1.38 4.58 29.88
C ARG A 271 -2.06 5.76 30.56
N SER A 272 -3.00 6.42 29.87
CA SER A 272 -3.66 7.63 30.36
C SER A 272 -4.94 7.36 31.16
N GLY A 273 -5.51 6.16 31.07
CA GLY A 273 -6.83 5.84 31.60
C GLY A 273 -7.99 6.48 30.84
N GLN A 274 -7.72 7.05 29.65
CA GLN A 274 -8.72 7.70 28.82
C GLN A 274 -9.54 6.68 28.03
N ARG A 275 -10.69 7.13 27.56
CA ARG A 275 -11.62 6.35 26.72
C ARG A 275 -11.58 6.88 25.30
N PHE A 276 -11.85 6.01 24.34
CA PHE A 276 -12.05 6.38 22.94
C PHE A 276 -13.20 5.56 22.34
N ALA A 277 -13.75 6.02 21.22
CA ALA A 277 -14.82 5.29 20.54
C ALA A 277 -14.42 4.94 19.12
N VAL A 278 -14.87 3.76 18.68
CA VAL A 278 -14.83 3.29 17.29
C VAL A 278 -16.26 3.35 16.75
N VAL A 279 -16.45 4.06 15.65
CA VAL A 279 -17.74 4.23 15.01
C VAL A 279 -17.67 3.60 13.62
N PHE A 280 -18.55 2.66 13.36
CA PHE A 280 -18.68 1.99 12.07
C PHE A 280 -19.88 2.56 11.31
N ILE A 281 -19.72 2.86 10.03
CA ILE A 281 -20.75 3.46 9.19
C ILE A 281 -20.88 2.65 7.89
N ASP A 282 -22.09 2.30 7.51
CA ASP A 282 -22.45 1.66 6.24
C ASP A 282 -23.50 2.51 5.53
N LEU A 283 -23.35 2.73 4.21
CA LEU A 283 -24.32 3.49 3.41
C LEU A 283 -25.47 2.62 2.98
N ASP A 284 -26.67 2.97 3.41
CA ASP A 284 -27.86 2.20 3.11
C ASP A 284 -28.19 2.26 1.60
N ASN A 285 -28.47 1.07 1.02
CA ASN A 285 -28.86 0.92 -0.38
C ASN A 285 -27.84 1.44 -1.42
N PHE A 286 -26.55 1.55 -1.09
CA PHE A 286 -25.50 2.02 -2.01
C PHE A 286 -25.45 1.19 -3.30
N LYS A 287 -25.71 -0.11 -3.23
CA LYS A 287 -25.81 -0.98 -4.40
C LYS A 287 -26.89 -0.48 -5.39
N ASN A 288 -28.04 -0.06 -4.90
CA ASN A 288 -29.11 0.48 -5.75
C ASN A 288 -28.69 1.78 -6.45
N VAL A 289 -27.86 2.60 -5.80
CA VAL A 289 -27.29 3.80 -6.43
C VAL A 289 -26.39 3.40 -7.59
N ASN A 290 -25.50 2.40 -7.39
CA ASN A 290 -24.65 1.87 -8.46
C ASN A 290 -25.47 1.26 -9.61
N ASP A 291 -26.46 0.45 -9.29
CA ASP A 291 -27.30 -0.25 -10.28
C ASP A 291 -28.16 0.75 -11.10
N THR A 292 -28.58 1.87 -10.49
CA THR A 292 -29.46 2.87 -11.13
C THR A 292 -28.70 3.99 -11.83
N LEU A 293 -27.57 4.45 -11.27
CA LEU A 293 -26.84 5.64 -11.73
C LEU A 293 -25.45 5.30 -12.30
N GLY A 294 -25.01 4.06 -12.19
CA GLY A 294 -23.71 3.57 -12.64
C GLY A 294 -22.60 3.77 -11.59
N HIS A 295 -21.56 2.92 -11.67
CA HIS A 295 -20.43 2.91 -10.73
C HIS A 295 -19.69 4.24 -10.62
N ALA A 296 -19.54 4.97 -11.74
CA ALA A 296 -18.88 6.28 -11.70
C ALA A 296 -19.59 7.30 -10.80
N MET A 297 -20.91 7.24 -10.71
CA MET A 297 -21.71 8.10 -9.83
C MET A 297 -21.62 7.62 -8.38
N GLY A 298 -21.58 6.31 -8.15
CA GLY A 298 -21.32 5.74 -6.83
C GLY A 298 -19.95 6.15 -6.29
N ASP A 299 -18.93 6.14 -7.12
CA ASP A 299 -17.57 6.60 -6.75
C ASP A 299 -17.56 8.08 -6.35
N GLN A 300 -18.23 8.94 -7.12
CA GLN A 300 -18.38 10.37 -6.76
C GLN A 300 -19.12 10.55 -5.43
N LEU A 301 -20.14 9.73 -5.17
CA LEU A 301 -20.88 9.75 -3.91
C LEU A 301 -19.95 9.39 -2.73
N LEU A 302 -19.15 8.33 -2.85
CA LEU A 302 -18.20 7.89 -1.82
C LEU A 302 -17.16 8.97 -1.51
N VAL A 303 -16.56 9.59 -2.53
CA VAL A 303 -15.61 10.70 -2.35
C VAL A 303 -16.27 11.85 -1.60
N ALA A 304 -17.47 12.15 -1.98
CA ALA A 304 -18.22 13.23 -1.41
C ALA A 304 -18.61 13.00 0.06
N ILE A 305 -19.03 11.80 0.40
CA ILE A 305 -19.35 11.41 1.78
C ILE A 305 -18.08 11.41 2.62
N GLY A 306 -16.98 10.85 2.11
CA GLY A 306 -15.70 10.88 2.81
C GLY A 306 -15.25 12.29 3.19
N ALA A 307 -15.37 13.24 2.28
CA ALA A 307 -15.05 14.64 2.54
C ALA A 307 -15.98 15.29 3.59
N ARG A 308 -17.27 14.96 3.58
CA ARG A 308 -18.22 15.44 4.60
C ARG A 308 -17.96 14.86 5.98
N LEU A 309 -17.74 13.56 6.05
CA LEU A 309 -17.38 12.90 7.31
C LEU A 309 -16.14 13.55 7.92
N GLN A 310 -15.13 13.83 7.09
CA GLN A 310 -13.91 14.51 7.53
C GLN A 310 -14.18 15.93 8.01
N SER A 311 -15.02 16.69 7.31
CA SER A 311 -15.35 18.08 7.71
C SER A 311 -16.23 18.16 8.96
N ALA A 312 -16.98 17.10 9.27
CA ALA A 312 -17.82 17.02 10.47
C ALA A 312 -17.03 16.66 11.74
N LEU A 313 -15.74 16.36 11.63
CA LEU A 313 -14.89 15.86 12.72
C LEU A 313 -13.76 16.84 13.05
N ARG A 314 -13.09 16.62 14.20
CA ARG A 314 -11.93 17.40 14.65
C ARG A 314 -10.65 16.86 14.00
N ASP A 315 -9.58 17.64 13.97
CA ASP A 315 -8.28 17.23 13.43
C ASP A 315 -7.67 16.02 14.17
N THR A 316 -8.06 15.79 15.43
CA THR A 316 -7.66 14.64 16.23
C THR A 316 -8.37 13.36 15.87
N ASP A 317 -9.56 13.45 15.28
CA ASP A 317 -10.38 12.32 14.91
C ASP A 317 -9.85 11.70 13.60
N THR A 318 -10.10 10.42 13.40
CA THR A 318 -9.69 9.76 12.17
C THR A 318 -10.90 9.24 11.42
N VAL A 319 -10.99 9.58 10.13
CA VAL A 319 -11.92 8.93 9.19
C VAL A 319 -11.13 7.98 8.31
N ALA A 320 -11.62 6.77 8.15
CA ALA A 320 -11.06 5.76 7.26
C ALA A 320 -12.16 5.13 6.40
N ARG A 321 -11.81 4.69 5.18
CA ARG A 321 -12.69 3.85 4.36
C ARG A 321 -12.15 2.43 4.37
N LEU A 322 -12.99 1.46 4.76
CA LEU A 322 -12.59 0.07 4.90
C LEU A 322 -12.71 -0.72 3.59
N GLY A 323 -13.62 -0.29 2.72
CA GLY A 323 -13.91 -0.87 1.41
C GLY A 323 -15.39 -0.72 1.08
N GLY A 324 -15.78 -0.84 -0.19
CA GLY A 324 -17.19 -0.71 -0.59
C GLY A 324 -17.81 0.61 -0.12
N ASP A 325 -18.86 0.52 0.65
CA ASP A 325 -19.65 1.59 1.27
C ASP A 325 -19.40 1.76 2.79
N GLU A 326 -18.38 1.08 3.33
CA GLU A 326 -18.04 1.07 4.76
C GLU A 326 -17.01 2.15 5.12
N PHE A 327 -17.32 2.94 6.14
CA PHE A 327 -16.43 3.91 6.76
C PHE A 327 -16.24 3.61 8.24
N LEU A 328 -15.07 3.94 8.76
CA LEU A 328 -14.74 3.82 10.16
C LEU A 328 -14.22 5.15 10.69
N ILE A 329 -14.68 5.51 11.90
CA ILE A 329 -14.23 6.71 12.57
C ILE A 329 -13.67 6.33 13.93
N LEU A 330 -12.50 6.86 14.24
CA LEU A 330 -11.87 6.79 15.56
C LEU A 330 -12.01 8.14 16.24
N LEU A 331 -12.62 8.15 17.40
CA LEU A 331 -12.82 9.33 18.25
C LEU A 331 -11.96 9.19 19.53
N PRO A 332 -10.75 9.76 19.55
CA PRO A 332 -9.91 9.76 20.75
C PRO A 332 -10.50 10.60 21.89
N ASP A 333 -10.05 10.34 23.12
CA ASP A 333 -10.26 11.19 24.30
C ASP A 333 -11.74 11.54 24.56
N VAL A 334 -12.65 10.54 24.47
CA VAL A 334 -14.08 10.77 24.74
C VAL A 334 -14.37 10.71 26.25
N MET A 335 -15.12 11.70 26.75
CA MET A 335 -15.43 11.80 28.18
C MET A 335 -16.61 10.92 28.59
N ASN A 336 -17.62 10.77 27.73
CA ASN A 336 -18.83 9.98 28.01
C ASN A 336 -19.57 9.58 26.71
N SER A 337 -20.51 8.66 26.86
CA SER A 337 -21.32 8.16 25.74
C SER A 337 -22.17 9.24 25.05
N ALA A 338 -22.65 10.23 25.80
CA ALA A 338 -23.45 11.33 25.25
C ALA A 338 -22.63 12.25 24.31
N GLU A 339 -21.31 12.36 24.52
CA GLU A 339 -20.41 13.05 23.56
C GLU A 339 -20.31 12.27 22.26
N VAL A 340 -20.12 10.96 22.35
CA VAL A 340 -20.03 10.07 21.17
C VAL A 340 -21.33 10.06 20.40
N GLU A 341 -22.48 10.02 21.10
CA GLU A 341 -23.83 10.07 20.50
C GLU A 341 -24.02 11.34 19.68
N ARG A 342 -23.72 12.50 20.23
CA ARG A 342 -23.81 13.79 19.49
C ARG A 342 -22.91 13.85 18.27
N VAL A 343 -21.72 13.24 18.35
CA VAL A 343 -20.83 13.14 17.16
C VAL A 343 -21.43 12.22 16.13
N ALA A 344 -21.93 11.06 16.55
CA ALA A 344 -22.54 10.08 15.65
C ALA A 344 -23.83 10.61 14.99
N GLU A 345 -24.67 11.36 15.71
CA GLU A 345 -25.85 12.06 15.15
C GLU A 345 -25.42 13.09 14.10
N ARG A 346 -24.41 13.91 14.39
CA ARG A 346 -23.86 14.88 13.44
C ARG A 346 -23.32 14.20 12.17
N LEU A 347 -22.71 13.01 12.29
CA LEU A 347 -22.26 12.21 11.16
C LEU A 347 -23.43 11.68 10.34
N LEU A 348 -24.49 11.21 11.00
CA LEU A 348 -25.72 10.79 10.35
C LEU A 348 -26.36 11.92 9.54
N GLU A 349 -26.46 13.11 10.12
CA GLU A 349 -26.96 14.30 9.44
C GLU A 349 -26.09 14.66 8.24
N ALA A 350 -24.76 14.67 8.41
CA ALA A 350 -23.81 14.99 7.34
C ALA A 350 -23.89 14.05 6.14
N VAL A 351 -24.16 12.76 6.36
CA VAL A 351 -24.39 11.79 5.29
C VAL A 351 -25.74 11.97 4.64
N SER A 352 -26.80 12.24 5.43
CA SER A 352 -28.20 12.32 4.97
C SER A 352 -28.53 13.61 4.21
N GLU A 353 -27.69 14.65 4.30
CA GLU A 353 -27.88 15.88 3.53
C GLU A 353 -27.91 15.60 2.02
N PRO A 354 -28.95 16.06 1.31
CA PRO A 354 -29.06 15.91 -0.13
C PRO A 354 -27.87 16.49 -0.89
N ARG A 355 -27.42 15.81 -1.94
CA ARG A 355 -26.28 16.24 -2.75
C ARG A 355 -26.61 16.31 -4.22
N GLU A 356 -26.10 17.35 -4.89
CA GLU A 356 -26.11 17.42 -6.34
C GLU A 356 -24.94 16.63 -6.91
N LEU A 357 -25.22 15.54 -7.61
CA LEU A 357 -24.28 14.73 -8.37
C LEU A 357 -24.60 14.92 -9.86
N GLY A 358 -23.86 15.77 -10.52
CA GLY A 358 -24.19 16.22 -11.88
C GLY A 358 -25.51 16.98 -11.91
N VAL A 359 -26.50 16.47 -12.66
CA VAL A 359 -27.85 17.08 -12.78
C VAL A 359 -28.88 16.49 -11.80
N ARG A 360 -28.50 15.57 -10.93
CA ARG A 360 -29.43 14.86 -10.02
C ARG A 360 -29.10 15.12 -8.56
N LYS A 361 -30.16 15.27 -7.76
CA LYS A 361 -30.08 15.36 -6.31
C LYS A 361 -30.23 13.98 -5.72
N VAL A 362 -29.18 13.47 -5.05
CA VAL A 362 -29.15 12.16 -4.42
C VAL A 362 -29.14 12.36 -2.91
N THR A 363 -30.01 11.62 -2.22
CA THR A 363 -30.04 11.52 -0.76
C THR A 363 -29.69 10.09 -0.38
N THR A 364 -28.76 9.90 0.53
CA THR A 364 -28.32 8.61 1.04
C THR A 364 -28.49 8.60 2.54
N GLN A 365 -28.97 7.49 3.09
CA GLN A 365 -28.99 7.23 4.53
C GLN A 365 -27.78 6.36 4.89
N CYS A 366 -27.46 6.30 6.17
CA CYS A 366 -26.44 5.38 6.66
C CYS A 366 -26.86 4.76 7.98
N SER A 367 -26.31 3.61 8.27
CA SER A 367 -26.43 2.91 9.53
C SER A 367 -25.14 3.07 10.33
N ILE A 368 -25.26 3.43 11.62
CA ILE A 368 -24.13 3.75 12.49
C ILE A 368 -24.10 2.85 13.71
N GLY A 369 -22.96 2.17 13.93
CA GLY A 369 -22.68 1.39 15.13
C GLY A 369 -21.49 1.93 15.89
N VAL A 370 -21.56 1.91 17.22
CA VAL A 370 -20.57 2.50 18.11
C VAL A 370 -20.08 1.47 19.13
N ALA A 371 -18.76 1.34 19.28
CA ALA A 371 -18.11 0.62 20.37
C ALA A 371 -17.14 1.54 21.12
N VAL A 372 -17.16 1.46 22.44
CA VAL A 372 -16.34 2.32 23.33
C VAL A 372 -15.31 1.49 24.06
N TYR A 373 -14.04 1.90 23.97
CA TYR A 373 -12.95 1.33 24.76
C TYR A 373 -12.93 1.90 26.18
N PRO A 374 -12.68 1.09 27.23
CA PRO A 374 -12.47 -0.36 27.20
C PRO A 374 -13.75 -1.21 27.31
N ASP A 375 -14.92 -0.60 27.54
CA ASP A 375 -16.17 -1.27 27.91
C ASP A 375 -16.63 -2.30 26.86
N ASN A 376 -16.40 -2.00 25.58
CA ASN A 376 -16.82 -2.84 24.48
C ASN A 376 -15.65 -3.60 23.81
N GLY A 377 -14.51 -3.72 24.49
CA GLY A 377 -13.38 -4.51 24.02
C GLY A 377 -12.02 -3.88 24.33
N GLU A 378 -10.99 -4.73 24.44
CA GLU A 378 -9.62 -4.32 24.73
C GLU A 378 -8.64 -4.57 23.58
N SER A 379 -9.10 -5.16 22.47
CA SER A 379 -8.32 -5.34 21.24
C SER A 379 -9.00 -4.68 20.05
N VAL A 380 -8.22 -4.42 18.99
CA VAL A 380 -8.73 -3.80 17.76
C VAL A 380 -9.83 -4.65 17.13
N GLU A 381 -9.59 -5.96 17.04
CA GLU A 381 -10.51 -6.92 16.43
C GLU A 381 -11.87 -6.94 17.14
N VAL A 382 -11.85 -6.95 18.48
CA VAL A 382 -13.07 -6.98 19.29
C VAL A 382 -13.83 -5.66 19.17
N LEU A 383 -13.16 -4.52 19.26
CA LEU A 383 -13.81 -3.20 19.10
C LEU A 383 -14.44 -3.02 17.74
N MET A 384 -13.70 -3.41 16.67
CA MET A 384 -14.22 -3.32 15.31
C MET A 384 -15.42 -4.26 15.09
N ALA A 385 -15.32 -5.51 15.54
CA ALA A 385 -16.42 -6.47 15.43
C ALA A 385 -17.67 -6.01 16.22
N ASN A 386 -17.48 -5.42 17.38
CA ASN A 386 -18.59 -4.94 18.20
C ASN A 386 -19.23 -3.66 17.62
N ALA A 387 -18.44 -2.75 17.05
CA ALA A 387 -18.97 -1.60 16.33
C ALA A 387 -19.73 -2.01 15.05
N ASP A 388 -19.22 -2.98 14.31
CA ASP A 388 -19.87 -3.57 13.12
C ASP A 388 -21.20 -4.25 13.49
N ASN A 389 -21.21 -5.05 14.57
CA ASN A 389 -22.44 -5.68 15.08
C ASN A 389 -23.51 -4.63 15.46
N ALA A 390 -23.13 -3.55 16.10
CA ALA A 390 -24.03 -2.45 16.42
C ALA A 390 -24.56 -1.76 15.15
N MET A 391 -23.73 -1.52 14.17
CA MET A 391 -24.09 -0.95 12.86
C MET A 391 -25.07 -1.87 12.11
N TYR A 392 -24.81 -3.19 12.11
CA TYR A 392 -25.71 -4.14 11.51
C TYR A 392 -27.10 -4.14 12.18
N GLN A 393 -27.16 -3.99 13.51
CA GLN A 393 -28.42 -3.82 14.23
C GLN A 393 -29.13 -2.53 13.83
N ALA A 394 -28.40 -1.41 13.67
CA ALA A 394 -28.96 -0.15 13.20
C ALA A 394 -29.62 -0.33 11.82
N LYS A 395 -28.96 -1.06 10.93
CA LYS A 395 -29.44 -1.37 9.58
C LYS A 395 -30.68 -2.27 9.60
N ALA A 396 -30.66 -3.32 10.42
CA ALA A 396 -31.79 -4.26 10.53
C ALA A 396 -33.05 -3.60 11.12
N LEU A 397 -32.91 -2.71 12.08
CA LEU A 397 -34.00 -1.99 12.71
C LEU A 397 -34.46 -0.77 11.94
N LYS A 398 -33.72 -0.36 10.89
CA LYS A 398 -33.88 0.95 10.22
C LYS A 398 -33.98 2.08 11.25
N ALA A 399 -33.07 2.05 12.21
CA ALA A 399 -33.19 2.82 13.46
C ALA A 399 -33.20 4.33 13.22
N GLY A 400 -32.57 4.83 12.14
CA GLY A 400 -32.46 6.25 11.86
C GLY A 400 -31.66 7.02 12.91
N SER A 401 -31.03 6.31 13.86
CA SER A 401 -30.18 6.84 14.93
C SER A 401 -28.97 5.88 15.16
N PRO A 402 -27.87 6.40 15.73
CA PRO A 402 -26.71 5.58 16.07
C PRO A 402 -27.05 4.52 17.14
N ILE A 403 -26.52 3.31 16.98
CA ILE A 403 -26.68 2.23 17.95
C ILE A 403 -25.35 1.95 18.64
N PHE A 404 -25.34 1.96 19.98
CA PHE A 404 -24.21 1.56 20.80
C PHE A 404 -24.22 0.05 21.02
N PHE A 405 -23.06 -0.55 20.94
CA PHE A 405 -22.91 -1.97 21.19
C PHE A 405 -23.29 -2.34 22.62
N THR A 406 -24.03 -3.42 22.76
CA THR A 406 -24.32 -4.09 24.03
C THR A 406 -24.00 -5.59 23.91
N GLU A 407 -23.74 -6.25 25.05
CA GLU A 407 -23.46 -7.70 25.06
C GLU A 407 -24.61 -8.56 24.54
N GLU A 408 -25.87 -8.10 24.71
CA GLU A 408 -27.06 -8.78 24.18
C GLU A 408 -27.04 -8.86 22.65
N MET A 409 -26.37 -7.91 21.97
CA MET A 409 -26.25 -7.94 20.49
C MET A 409 -25.44 -9.12 19.99
N ASN A 410 -24.34 -9.46 20.68
CA ASN A 410 -23.55 -10.64 20.37
C ASN A 410 -24.37 -11.93 20.56
N THR A 411 -25.19 -11.97 21.59
CA THR A 411 -26.07 -13.11 21.85
C THR A 411 -27.09 -13.24 20.70
N ARG A 412 -27.78 -12.15 20.35
CA ARG A 412 -28.74 -12.13 19.22
C ARG A 412 -28.11 -12.49 17.90
N LEU A 413 -26.89 -12.04 17.62
CA LEU A 413 -26.18 -12.39 16.38
C LEU A 413 -25.87 -13.90 16.31
N ARG A 414 -25.39 -14.48 17.42
CA ARG A 414 -25.16 -15.94 17.51
C ARG A 414 -26.46 -16.73 17.34
N GLU A 415 -27.53 -16.31 18.03
CA GLU A 415 -28.84 -16.92 17.90
C GLU A 415 -29.37 -16.87 16.47
N ARG A 416 -29.18 -15.75 15.78
CA ARG A 416 -29.55 -15.58 14.37
C ARG A 416 -28.72 -16.47 13.44
N MET A 417 -27.40 -16.54 13.63
CA MET A 417 -26.52 -17.42 12.85
C MET A 417 -26.90 -18.91 13.07
N GLN A 418 -27.21 -19.28 14.30
CA GLN A 418 -27.68 -20.62 14.61
C GLN A 418 -29.01 -20.89 13.92
N LEU A 419 -29.95 -19.95 14.02
CA LEU A 419 -31.28 -20.09 13.40
C LEU A 419 -31.18 -20.19 11.87
N GLU A 420 -30.21 -19.52 11.25
CA GLU A 420 -29.94 -19.64 9.82
C GLU A 420 -29.46 -21.05 9.43
N GLN A 421 -28.58 -21.63 10.23
CA GLN A 421 -28.11 -22.99 10.04
C GLN A 421 -29.25 -24.00 10.22
N ASP A 422 -30.08 -23.82 11.25
CA ASP A 422 -31.23 -24.69 11.56
C ASP A 422 -32.29 -24.60 10.47
N LEU A 423 -32.51 -23.42 9.90
CA LEU A 423 -33.44 -23.18 8.79
C LEU A 423 -33.05 -23.95 7.52
N ASN A 424 -31.74 -24.14 7.26
CA ASN A 424 -31.25 -24.89 6.11
C ASN A 424 -31.76 -26.35 6.08
N VAL A 425 -31.93 -26.96 7.24
CA VAL A 425 -32.37 -28.35 7.37
C VAL A 425 -33.86 -28.51 7.73
N ALA A 426 -34.49 -27.43 8.21
CA ALA A 426 -35.85 -27.46 8.75
C ALA A 426 -36.90 -28.03 7.81
N LEU A 427 -36.79 -27.73 6.50
CA LEU A 427 -37.73 -28.21 5.49
C LEU A 427 -37.62 -29.73 5.30
N GLU A 428 -36.41 -30.26 5.21
CA GLU A 428 -36.16 -31.70 5.02
C GLU A 428 -36.45 -32.49 6.30
N ALA A 429 -36.24 -31.87 7.46
CA ALA A 429 -36.57 -32.45 8.76
C ALA A 429 -38.05 -32.38 9.11
N GLY A 430 -38.90 -31.82 8.25
CA GLY A 430 -40.36 -31.77 8.46
C GLY A 430 -40.78 -30.89 9.64
N GLN A 431 -40.02 -29.83 9.95
CA GLN A 431 -40.25 -28.96 11.11
C GLN A 431 -41.30 -27.87 10.86
N PHE A 432 -41.77 -27.71 9.61
CA PHE A 432 -42.79 -26.73 9.27
C PHE A 432 -44.20 -27.34 9.33
N ALA A 433 -45.15 -26.52 9.77
CA ALA A 433 -46.59 -26.83 9.74
C ALA A 433 -47.38 -25.61 9.26
N LEU A 434 -48.57 -25.84 8.69
CA LEU A 434 -49.51 -24.77 8.42
C LEU A 434 -50.53 -24.64 9.52
N HIS A 435 -50.79 -23.43 9.95
CA HIS A 435 -51.95 -23.05 10.73
C HIS A 435 -52.90 -22.27 9.81
N PHE A 436 -54.20 -22.45 10.02
CA PHE A 436 -55.24 -21.81 9.24
C PHE A 436 -56.04 -20.86 10.13
N GLN A 437 -56.21 -19.61 9.68
CA GLN A 437 -57.04 -18.64 10.38
C GLN A 437 -58.29 -18.35 9.55
N PRO A 438 -59.48 -18.55 10.11
CA PRO A 438 -60.76 -18.33 9.41
C PRO A 438 -60.95 -16.89 8.97
N ILE A 439 -61.47 -16.71 7.78
CA ILE A 439 -61.95 -15.45 7.21
C ILE A 439 -63.47 -15.56 7.08
N ILE A 440 -64.20 -14.58 7.65
CA ILE A 440 -65.68 -14.53 7.59
C ILE A 440 -66.19 -13.32 6.83
N GLY A 441 -67.39 -13.39 6.30
CA GLY A 441 -68.10 -12.21 5.85
C GLY A 441 -68.60 -11.38 7.02
N THR A 442 -68.59 -10.06 6.89
CA THR A 442 -68.99 -9.13 7.96
C THR A 442 -70.53 -9.04 8.03
N VAL A 443 -71.21 -9.23 6.96
CA VAL A 443 -72.70 -9.22 6.90
C VAL A 443 -73.17 -10.68 6.87
N GLY A 444 -73.81 -11.11 7.98
CA GLY A 444 -74.17 -12.51 8.24
C GLY A 444 -72.90 -13.37 8.31
N PRO A 445 -72.29 -13.52 9.48
CA PRO A 445 -70.96 -14.10 9.61
C PRO A 445 -70.86 -15.53 9.13
N ARG A 446 -70.66 -15.72 7.84
CA ARG A 446 -70.45 -17.01 7.18
C ARG A 446 -69.01 -17.19 6.82
N HIS A 447 -68.54 -18.39 7.03
CA HIS A 447 -67.20 -18.76 6.58
C HIS A 447 -67.03 -18.51 5.08
N ARG A 448 -65.90 -17.92 4.70
CA ARG A 448 -65.51 -17.56 3.32
C ARG A 448 -64.25 -18.22 2.87
N GLY A 449 -63.28 -18.38 3.77
CA GLY A 449 -61.99 -18.96 3.50
C GLY A 449 -61.08 -18.94 4.72
N ALA A 450 -59.82 -19.16 4.51
CA ALA A 450 -58.81 -19.06 5.54
C ALA A 450 -57.47 -18.53 5.01
N GLU A 451 -56.72 -17.89 5.84
CA GLU A 451 -55.33 -17.60 5.59
C GLU A 451 -54.44 -18.74 6.11
N ALA A 452 -53.53 -19.23 5.27
CA ALA A 452 -52.52 -20.25 5.61
C ALA A 452 -51.26 -19.59 6.15
N LEU A 453 -51.01 -19.81 7.40
CA LEU A 453 -49.91 -19.20 8.15
C LEU A 453 -48.87 -20.25 8.52
N ILE A 454 -47.65 -20.12 8.01
CA ILE A 454 -46.56 -21.03 8.32
C ILE A 454 -46.15 -20.94 9.80
N ARG A 455 -45.81 -22.09 10.39
CA ARG A 455 -45.26 -22.23 11.74
C ARG A 455 -44.03 -23.11 11.67
N TRP A 456 -42.99 -22.72 12.41
CA TRP A 456 -41.77 -23.51 12.53
C TRP A 456 -41.66 -24.10 13.94
N HIS A 457 -41.77 -25.42 14.02
CA HIS A 457 -41.59 -26.20 15.24
C HIS A 457 -40.13 -26.61 15.36
N HIS A 458 -39.31 -25.72 15.97
CA HIS A 458 -37.91 -26.00 16.17
C HIS A 458 -37.74 -27.02 17.31
N PRO A 459 -36.85 -28.04 17.15
CA PRO A 459 -36.72 -29.11 18.16
C PRO A 459 -36.26 -28.60 19.53
N GLU A 460 -35.42 -27.59 19.60
CA GLU A 460 -34.88 -27.05 20.85
C GLU A 460 -35.57 -25.75 21.29
N LYS A 461 -35.93 -24.88 20.35
CA LYS A 461 -36.51 -23.55 20.68
C LYS A 461 -38.03 -23.56 20.73
N GLY A 462 -38.69 -24.68 20.39
CA GLY A 462 -40.15 -24.77 20.30
C GLY A 462 -40.71 -24.02 19.08
N MET A 463 -41.79 -23.26 19.26
CA MET A 463 -42.41 -22.50 18.17
C MET A 463 -41.63 -21.22 17.86
N VAL A 464 -40.93 -21.17 16.73
CA VAL A 464 -40.22 -19.97 16.22
C VAL A 464 -41.19 -19.08 15.46
N SER A 465 -41.18 -17.78 15.74
CA SER A 465 -42.07 -16.81 15.12
C SER A 465 -41.77 -16.60 13.64
N PRO A 466 -42.77 -16.50 12.78
CA PRO A 466 -42.60 -16.08 11.37
C PRO A 466 -41.87 -14.76 11.22
N ALA A 467 -42.11 -13.79 12.09
CA ALA A 467 -41.40 -12.51 12.10
C ALA A 467 -39.89 -12.64 12.31
N GLU A 468 -39.44 -13.77 12.87
CA GLU A 468 -38.01 -14.03 13.14
C GLU A 468 -37.34 -14.78 11.96
N PHE A 469 -37.98 -15.84 11.43
CA PHE A 469 -37.34 -16.67 10.42
C PHE A 469 -37.66 -16.29 8.96
N ILE A 470 -38.79 -15.61 8.66
CA ILE A 470 -39.10 -15.20 7.28
C ILE A 470 -38.10 -14.22 6.72
N PRO A 471 -37.71 -13.14 7.44
CA PRO A 471 -36.65 -12.24 6.97
C PRO A 471 -35.29 -12.95 6.74
N LEU A 472 -35.02 -13.97 7.54
CA LEU A 472 -33.81 -14.79 7.40
C LEU A 472 -33.89 -15.68 6.16
N ALA A 473 -35.06 -16.33 5.92
CA ALA A 473 -35.32 -17.10 4.73
C ALA A 473 -35.26 -16.27 3.44
N GLU A 474 -35.68 -15.01 3.49
CA GLU A 474 -35.58 -14.06 2.39
C GLU A 474 -34.15 -13.70 2.12
N ALA A 475 -33.37 -13.31 3.15
CA ALA A 475 -31.97 -12.95 3.02
C ALA A 475 -31.08 -14.06 2.43
N THR A 476 -31.41 -15.33 2.78
CA THR A 476 -30.69 -16.53 2.29
C THR A 476 -31.28 -17.11 0.99
N GLY A 477 -32.43 -16.60 0.54
CA GLY A 477 -33.15 -17.12 -0.64
C GLY A 477 -33.89 -18.43 -0.40
N GLN A 478 -33.90 -18.98 0.81
CA GLN A 478 -34.60 -20.20 1.19
C GLN A 478 -36.13 -20.03 1.15
N ILE A 479 -36.59 -18.79 1.25
CA ILE A 479 -38.02 -18.44 1.19
C ILE A 479 -38.70 -19.02 -0.06
N VAL A 480 -37.98 -19.23 -1.15
CA VAL A 480 -38.53 -19.84 -2.38
C VAL A 480 -38.89 -21.31 -2.16
N ARG A 481 -38.01 -22.10 -1.54
CA ARG A 481 -38.26 -23.51 -1.22
C ARG A 481 -39.38 -23.68 -0.17
N ILE A 482 -39.30 -22.83 0.85
CA ILE A 482 -40.30 -22.79 1.93
C ILE A 482 -41.68 -22.43 1.35
N GLY A 483 -41.73 -21.42 0.51
CA GLY A 483 -42.98 -20.99 -0.11
C GLY A 483 -43.57 -22.02 -1.07
N ASP A 484 -42.75 -22.71 -1.86
CA ASP A 484 -43.20 -23.82 -2.70
C ASP A 484 -43.81 -24.92 -1.85
N TRP A 485 -43.22 -25.23 -0.68
CA TRP A 485 -43.79 -26.19 0.26
C TRP A 485 -45.11 -25.68 0.87
N VAL A 486 -45.19 -24.39 1.26
CA VAL A 486 -46.44 -23.79 1.77
C VAL A 486 -47.57 -23.89 0.77
N LEU A 487 -47.32 -23.52 -0.50
CA LEU A 487 -48.31 -23.60 -1.57
C LEU A 487 -48.79 -25.04 -1.81
N GLU A 488 -47.86 -25.99 -1.80
CA GLU A 488 -48.23 -27.40 -1.97
C GLU A 488 -49.05 -27.93 -0.79
N GLN A 489 -48.67 -27.61 0.45
CA GLN A 489 -49.45 -28.03 1.63
C GLN A 489 -50.84 -27.38 1.67
N ALA A 490 -50.92 -26.08 1.35
CA ALA A 490 -52.24 -25.40 1.25
C ALA A 490 -53.16 -26.05 0.23
N CYS A 491 -52.67 -26.41 -0.96
CA CYS A 491 -53.43 -27.13 -1.96
C CYS A 491 -53.82 -28.53 -1.48
N ARG A 492 -52.92 -29.25 -0.83
CA ARG A 492 -53.18 -30.60 -0.27
C ARG A 492 -54.29 -30.58 0.78
N SER A 493 -54.20 -29.65 1.73
CA SER A 493 -55.19 -29.49 2.80
C SER A 493 -56.57 -29.12 2.20
N TRP A 494 -56.61 -28.17 1.27
CA TRP A 494 -57.85 -27.80 0.58
C TRP A 494 -58.48 -28.99 -0.08
N ALA A 495 -57.73 -29.76 -0.87
CA ALA A 495 -58.26 -30.97 -1.57
C ALA A 495 -58.68 -32.08 -0.60
N ALA A 496 -58.05 -32.24 0.55
CA ALA A 496 -58.44 -33.19 1.59
C ALA A 496 -59.79 -32.82 2.20
N TRP A 497 -60.01 -31.56 2.58
CA TRP A 497 -61.27 -31.08 3.13
C TRP A 497 -62.42 -31.21 2.10
N GLN A 498 -62.12 -30.87 0.83
CA GLN A 498 -63.11 -31.03 -0.23
C GLN A 498 -63.54 -32.50 -0.43
N ARG A 499 -62.60 -33.44 -0.33
CA ARG A 499 -62.87 -34.88 -0.38
C ARG A 499 -63.72 -35.37 0.81
N GLU A 500 -63.62 -34.75 1.97
CA GLU A 500 -64.44 -34.99 3.13
C GLU A 500 -65.86 -34.35 3.01
N GLY A 501 -66.11 -33.68 1.88
CA GLY A 501 -67.45 -33.03 1.64
C GLY A 501 -67.56 -31.67 2.36
N LEU A 502 -66.44 -31.11 2.88
CA LEU A 502 -66.44 -29.81 3.53
C LEU A 502 -66.21 -28.72 2.48
N ASN A 503 -66.70 -27.51 2.73
CA ASN A 503 -66.52 -26.39 1.87
C ASN A 503 -65.44 -25.43 2.57
N PRO A 504 -64.19 -25.52 2.21
CA PRO A 504 -63.17 -24.68 2.83
C PRO A 504 -63.22 -23.24 2.34
N GLY A 505 -63.97 -22.88 1.33
CA GLY A 505 -63.92 -21.59 0.68
C GLY A 505 -62.59 -21.39 -0.07
N PHE A 506 -62.00 -20.22 0.06
CA PHE A 506 -60.68 -20.00 -0.50
C PHE A 506 -59.56 -20.12 0.56
N ILE A 507 -58.35 -20.45 0.12
CA ILE A 507 -57.14 -20.36 0.97
C ILE A 507 -56.29 -19.25 0.45
N ALA A 508 -55.93 -18.31 1.33
CA ALA A 508 -55.00 -17.23 1.07
C ALA A 508 -53.58 -17.64 1.56
N VAL A 509 -52.58 -17.34 0.75
CA VAL A 509 -51.16 -17.66 1.03
C VAL A 509 -50.30 -16.44 0.81
N ASN A 510 -49.51 -16.08 1.82
CA ASN A 510 -48.54 -15.02 1.73
C ASN A 510 -47.39 -15.40 0.81
N VAL A 511 -47.00 -14.48 -0.08
CA VAL A 511 -45.92 -14.67 -1.05
C VAL A 511 -44.90 -13.55 -0.94
N SER A 512 -43.63 -13.92 -0.74
CA SER A 512 -42.54 -12.94 -0.66
C SER A 512 -42.20 -12.36 -2.04
N ARG A 513 -41.65 -11.18 -2.04
CA ARG A 513 -41.12 -10.48 -3.23
C ARG A 513 -40.16 -11.38 -4.04
N ILE A 514 -39.33 -12.18 -3.37
CA ILE A 514 -38.31 -13.03 -4.02
C ILE A 514 -38.98 -14.18 -4.77
N GLN A 515 -40.06 -14.75 -4.21
CA GLN A 515 -40.85 -15.82 -4.85
C GLN A 515 -41.61 -15.30 -6.08
N PHE A 516 -42.18 -14.10 -5.97
CA PHE A 516 -42.95 -13.49 -7.04
C PHE A 516 -42.15 -13.36 -8.35
N ARG A 517 -40.85 -13.06 -8.26
CA ARG A 517 -39.93 -12.97 -9.42
C ARG A 517 -39.60 -14.32 -10.08
N LYS A 518 -39.89 -15.47 -9.47
CA LYS A 518 -39.49 -16.80 -9.93
C LYS A 518 -40.58 -17.61 -10.61
N ARG A 519 -41.45 -16.97 -11.44
CA ARG A 519 -42.52 -17.64 -12.21
C ARG A 519 -43.49 -18.40 -11.29
N LEU A 520 -43.96 -17.73 -10.26
CA LEU A 520 -44.97 -18.23 -9.30
C LEU A 520 -46.23 -18.78 -9.99
N SER A 521 -46.72 -18.08 -11.03
CA SER A 521 -47.90 -18.44 -11.82
C SER A 521 -47.80 -19.85 -12.39
N ARG A 522 -46.65 -20.26 -12.89
CA ARG A 522 -46.44 -21.61 -13.42
C ARG A 522 -46.56 -22.67 -12.32
N ARG A 523 -45.91 -22.44 -11.18
CA ARG A 523 -45.93 -23.37 -10.04
C ARG A 523 -47.36 -23.55 -9.51
N LEU A 524 -48.10 -22.45 -9.37
CA LEU A 524 -49.49 -22.49 -8.94
C LEU A 524 -50.41 -23.23 -9.93
N ALA A 525 -50.26 -23.00 -11.23
CA ALA A 525 -51.04 -23.74 -12.25
C ALA A 525 -50.77 -25.25 -12.19
N GLU A 526 -49.51 -25.66 -11.98
CA GLU A 526 -49.13 -27.07 -11.81
C GLU A 526 -49.79 -27.66 -10.55
N LEU A 527 -49.76 -26.97 -9.41
CA LEU A 527 -50.36 -27.41 -8.16
C LEU A 527 -51.87 -27.45 -8.23
N MET A 528 -52.52 -26.42 -8.79
CA MET A 528 -53.99 -26.40 -8.98
C MET A 528 -54.45 -27.55 -9.84
N SER A 529 -53.72 -27.88 -10.91
CA SER A 529 -54.04 -29.04 -11.75
C SER A 529 -53.83 -30.35 -10.99
N ALA A 530 -52.72 -30.51 -10.26
CA ALA A 530 -52.40 -31.75 -9.55
C ALA A 530 -53.38 -32.07 -8.42
N TYR A 531 -53.88 -31.07 -7.73
CA TYR A 531 -54.80 -31.21 -6.60
C TYR A 531 -56.24 -30.90 -6.94
N ALA A 532 -56.59 -30.68 -8.23
CA ALA A 532 -57.92 -30.35 -8.73
C ALA A 532 -58.54 -29.13 -7.99
N ILE A 533 -57.75 -28.10 -7.76
CA ILE A 533 -58.21 -26.86 -7.10
C ILE A 533 -58.99 -26.02 -8.11
N PRO A 534 -60.28 -25.68 -7.83
CA PRO A 534 -61.07 -24.87 -8.73
C PRO A 534 -60.56 -23.41 -8.80
N PRO A 535 -60.84 -22.69 -9.91
CA PRO A 535 -60.55 -21.25 -9.99
C PRO A 535 -61.16 -20.51 -8.79
N HIS A 536 -60.40 -19.51 -8.33
CA HIS A 536 -60.74 -18.64 -7.18
C HIS A 536 -60.77 -19.33 -5.80
N ALA A 537 -60.39 -20.59 -5.69
CA ALA A 537 -60.23 -21.27 -4.41
C ALA A 537 -58.82 -21.01 -3.79
N LEU A 538 -57.89 -20.49 -4.57
CA LEU A 538 -56.56 -20.08 -4.09
C LEU A 538 -56.39 -18.57 -4.26
N GLU A 539 -55.88 -17.93 -3.23
CA GLU A 539 -55.57 -16.50 -3.18
C GLU A 539 -54.09 -16.29 -2.83
N VAL A 540 -53.42 -15.36 -3.51
CA VAL A 540 -52.04 -14.97 -3.22
C VAL A 540 -52.04 -13.57 -2.62
N GLU A 541 -51.48 -13.45 -1.44
CA GLU A 541 -51.28 -12.19 -0.75
C GLU A 541 -49.91 -11.64 -1.04
N ILE A 542 -49.84 -10.37 -1.51
CA ILE A 542 -48.58 -9.66 -1.78
C ILE A 542 -48.59 -8.33 -1.07
N THR A 543 -47.48 -7.96 -0.50
CA THR A 543 -47.30 -6.65 0.16
C THR A 543 -47.05 -5.54 -0.87
N GLU A 544 -47.25 -4.28 -0.49
CA GLU A 544 -46.96 -3.10 -1.34
C GLU A 544 -45.54 -3.09 -1.89
N SER A 545 -44.56 -3.64 -1.15
CA SER A 545 -43.12 -3.67 -1.53
C SER A 545 -42.88 -4.45 -2.83
N VAL A 546 -43.71 -5.41 -3.19
CA VAL A 546 -43.62 -6.16 -4.46
C VAL A 546 -43.84 -5.23 -5.65
N LEU A 547 -44.73 -4.22 -5.50
CA LEU A 547 -45.13 -3.31 -6.59
C LEU A 547 -44.07 -2.23 -6.93
N LEU A 548 -43.04 -2.08 -6.12
CA LEU A 548 -41.96 -1.09 -6.32
C LEU A 548 -40.93 -1.54 -7.36
N ASP A 549 -40.97 -2.79 -7.81
CA ASP A 549 -40.05 -3.38 -8.78
C ASP A 549 -40.39 -3.05 -10.24
N ASP A 550 -39.74 -3.75 -11.19
CA ASP A 550 -40.00 -3.59 -12.64
C ASP A 550 -41.48 -3.82 -12.98
N HIS A 551 -42.16 -2.75 -13.33
CA HIS A 551 -43.60 -2.74 -13.59
C HIS A 551 -44.03 -3.64 -14.72
N HIS A 552 -43.16 -3.98 -15.69
CA HIS A 552 -43.53 -4.87 -16.81
C HIS A 552 -43.53 -6.33 -16.40
N GLU A 553 -42.54 -6.77 -15.64
CA GLU A 553 -42.48 -8.16 -15.13
C GLU A 553 -43.61 -8.42 -14.15
N ILE A 554 -43.87 -7.48 -13.23
CA ILE A 554 -44.97 -7.58 -12.25
C ILE A 554 -46.32 -7.67 -12.95
N ALA A 555 -46.60 -6.77 -13.91
CA ALA A 555 -47.86 -6.80 -14.64
C ALA A 555 -48.08 -8.12 -15.39
N SER A 556 -47.02 -8.65 -16.01
CA SER A 556 -47.07 -9.94 -16.69
C SER A 556 -47.43 -11.09 -15.74
N GLU A 557 -46.74 -11.15 -14.59
CA GLU A 557 -46.94 -12.22 -13.60
C GLU A 557 -48.34 -12.17 -12.95
N LEU A 558 -48.82 -10.97 -12.59
CA LEU A 558 -50.18 -10.78 -12.10
C LEU A 558 -51.25 -11.23 -13.11
N ASN A 559 -51.03 -10.93 -14.40
CA ASN A 559 -51.95 -11.39 -15.44
C ASN A 559 -51.89 -12.91 -15.63
N ASN A 560 -50.75 -13.54 -15.54
CA ASN A 560 -50.59 -14.99 -15.61
C ASN A 560 -51.28 -15.71 -14.44
N LEU A 561 -51.15 -15.18 -13.22
CA LEU A 561 -51.82 -15.67 -12.02
C LEU A 561 -53.36 -15.64 -12.20
N ARG A 562 -53.90 -14.54 -12.70
CA ARG A 562 -55.34 -14.45 -13.00
C ARG A 562 -55.79 -15.40 -14.09
N ALA A 563 -55.01 -15.55 -15.17
CA ALA A 563 -55.29 -16.49 -16.23
C ALA A 563 -55.34 -17.95 -15.70
N ALA A 564 -54.55 -18.24 -14.66
CA ALA A 564 -54.60 -19.51 -13.93
C ALA A 564 -55.80 -19.63 -12.97
N GLY A 565 -56.60 -18.58 -12.79
CA GLY A 565 -57.74 -18.56 -11.89
C GLY A 565 -57.41 -18.27 -10.42
N VAL A 566 -56.21 -17.78 -10.14
CA VAL A 566 -55.75 -17.40 -8.79
C VAL A 566 -56.23 -15.98 -8.46
N ARG A 567 -56.79 -15.78 -7.26
CA ARG A 567 -57.12 -14.45 -6.74
C ARG A 567 -55.86 -13.76 -6.21
N ILE A 568 -55.84 -12.43 -6.26
CA ILE A 568 -54.70 -11.63 -5.81
C ILE A 568 -55.19 -10.59 -4.82
N SER A 569 -54.66 -10.60 -3.61
CA SER A 569 -54.90 -9.60 -2.58
C SER A 569 -53.67 -8.74 -2.33
N LEU A 570 -53.93 -7.49 -2.00
CA LEU A 570 -52.89 -6.55 -1.55
C LEU A 570 -52.92 -6.46 -0.02
N ASP A 571 -51.79 -6.83 0.59
CA ASP A 571 -51.61 -6.91 2.03
C ASP A 571 -50.92 -5.69 2.60
N ASP A 572 -51.01 -5.45 3.93
CA ASP A 572 -50.43 -4.37 4.70
C ASP A 572 -50.73 -2.96 4.14
N PHE A 573 -51.92 -2.76 3.55
CA PHE A 573 -52.24 -1.49 2.88
C PHE A 573 -52.31 -0.31 3.85
N GLY A 574 -51.53 0.76 3.54
CA GLY A 574 -51.48 2.00 4.30
C GLY A 574 -50.29 2.14 5.22
N THR A 575 -49.48 1.09 5.37
CA THR A 575 -48.26 1.16 6.20
C THR A 575 -47.02 1.67 5.43
N GLY A 576 -47.12 1.79 4.08
CA GLY A 576 -46.03 2.16 3.18
C GLY A 576 -46.34 3.37 2.28
N TYR A 577 -45.54 3.54 1.22
CA TYR A 577 -45.73 4.56 0.18
C TYR A 577 -46.85 4.13 -0.80
N SER A 578 -48.10 4.13 -0.35
CA SER A 578 -49.23 3.73 -1.19
C SER A 578 -49.46 4.71 -2.34
N SER A 579 -48.96 4.35 -3.52
CA SER A 579 -49.33 5.07 -4.72
C SER A 579 -50.68 4.51 -5.26
N LEU A 580 -51.75 5.31 -5.12
CA LEU A 580 -53.04 5.04 -5.74
C LEU A 580 -52.96 4.67 -7.24
N SER A 581 -51.85 5.06 -7.88
CA SER A 581 -51.55 4.72 -9.26
C SER A 581 -51.38 3.20 -9.49
N TYR A 582 -50.84 2.48 -8.51
CA TYR A 582 -50.67 1.03 -8.60
C TYR A 582 -51.99 0.27 -8.49
N LEU A 583 -52.86 0.69 -7.55
CA LEU A 583 -54.22 0.09 -7.44
C LEU A 583 -55.06 0.28 -8.71
N LYS A 584 -54.90 1.39 -9.41
CA LYS A 584 -55.55 1.65 -10.69
C LYS A 584 -54.93 0.86 -11.85
N ARG A 585 -53.63 0.64 -11.81
CA ARG A 585 -52.84 -0.01 -12.87
C ARG A 585 -52.96 -1.52 -12.80
N PHE A 586 -52.86 -2.07 -11.59
CA PHE A 586 -52.94 -3.51 -11.34
C PHE A 586 -54.31 -3.84 -10.77
N ARG A 587 -55.03 -4.78 -11.38
CA ARG A 587 -56.33 -5.22 -10.87
C ARG A 587 -56.12 -6.18 -9.71
N PHE A 588 -56.52 -5.85 -8.53
CA PHE A 588 -56.59 -6.74 -7.36
C PHE A 588 -58.01 -7.25 -7.17
N ASP A 589 -58.16 -8.37 -6.46
CA ASP A 589 -59.48 -8.95 -6.10
C ASP A 589 -59.86 -8.52 -4.68
N LEU A 590 -58.88 -8.28 -3.81
CA LEU A 590 -59.07 -7.97 -2.42
C LEU A 590 -58.00 -6.96 -1.92
N LEU A 591 -58.40 -6.09 -0.99
CA LEU A 591 -57.54 -5.19 -0.25
C LEU A 591 -57.62 -5.56 1.23
N LYS A 592 -56.47 -5.79 1.91
CA LYS A 592 -56.41 -6.06 3.34
C LYS A 592 -56.08 -4.80 4.10
N ILE A 593 -56.89 -4.44 5.09
CA ILE A 593 -56.63 -3.32 6.01
C ILE A 593 -55.80 -3.88 7.17
N ASP A 594 -54.61 -3.36 7.36
CA ASP A 594 -53.69 -3.79 8.41
C ASP A 594 -54.31 -3.61 9.81
N ARG A 595 -53.90 -4.49 10.72
CA ARG A 595 -54.34 -4.53 12.11
C ARG A 595 -54.09 -3.17 12.84
N SER A 596 -53.04 -2.44 12.52
CA SER A 596 -52.70 -1.17 13.18
C SER A 596 -53.84 -0.14 13.07
N PHE A 597 -54.57 -0.13 11.95
CA PHE A 597 -55.72 0.76 11.74
C PHE A 597 -57.05 0.23 12.29
N VAL A 598 -57.14 -1.08 12.47
CA VAL A 598 -58.35 -1.73 13.02
C VAL A 598 -58.34 -1.70 14.54
N SER A 599 -57.15 -1.72 15.16
CA SER A 599 -57.00 -1.82 16.62
C SER A 599 -57.63 -0.65 17.38
N GLY A 600 -57.60 0.58 16.84
CA GLY A 600 -58.21 1.77 17.47
C GLY A 600 -59.71 1.97 17.22
N LEU A 601 -60.33 1.11 16.42
CA LEU A 601 -61.76 1.21 16.11
C LEU A 601 -62.63 0.77 17.30
N PRO A 602 -63.82 1.37 17.48
CA PRO A 602 -64.34 2.61 16.87
C PRO A 602 -63.94 3.87 17.62
N GLY A 603 -63.00 3.80 18.56
CA GLY A 603 -62.70 4.87 19.53
C GLY A 603 -61.72 5.95 19.04
N ASN A 604 -60.78 5.61 18.19
CA ASN A 604 -59.76 6.55 17.69
C ASN A 604 -60.29 7.27 16.42
N ALA A 605 -60.39 8.60 16.46
CA ALA A 605 -60.93 9.40 15.36
C ALA A 605 -60.08 9.34 14.07
N ASP A 606 -58.74 9.24 14.21
CA ASP A 606 -57.83 9.15 13.08
C ASP A 606 -57.95 7.81 12.36
N ASP A 607 -57.96 6.70 13.08
CA ASP A 607 -58.15 5.36 12.54
C ASP A 607 -59.54 5.21 11.88
N VAL A 608 -60.59 5.77 12.54
CA VAL A 608 -61.94 5.81 11.96
C VAL A 608 -61.95 6.58 10.63
N SER A 609 -61.27 7.68 10.51
CA SER A 609 -61.19 8.51 9.31
C SER A 609 -60.43 7.79 8.18
N LEU A 610 -59.30 7.15 8.54
CA LEU A 610 -58.47 6.40 7.61
C LEU A 610 -59.20 5.18 7.05
N VAL A 611 -59.78 4.34 7.93
CA VAL A 611 -60.56 3.15 7.51
C VAL A 611 -61.74 3.53 6.62
N LYS A 612 -62.47 4.61 6.92
CA LYS A 612 -63.52 5.14 6.04
C LYS A 612 -62.98 5.54 4.66
N ALA A 613 -61.84 6.20 4.60
CA ALA A 613 -61.21 6.59 3.35
C ALA A 613 -60.79 5.35 2.51
N ILE A 614 -60.21 4.34 3.17
CA ILE A 614 -59.81 3.08 2.50
C ILE A 614 -61.07 2.36 1.93
N LEU A 615 -62.11 2.21 2.72
CA LEU A 615 -63.36 1.55 2.28
C LEU A 615 -64.03 2.29 1.11
N ALA A 616 -64.06 3.63 1.15
CA ALA A 616 -64.60 4.44 0.07
C ALA A 616 -63.79 4.34 -1.23
N MET A 617 -62.46 4.31 -1.10
CA MET A 617 -61.54 4.11 -2.21
C MET A 617 -61.68 2.72 -2.84
N ALA A 618 -61.68 1.67 -2.02
CA ALA A 618 -61.83 0.30 -2.48
C ALA A 618 -63.14 0.10 -3.23
N LYS A 619 -64.26 0.65 -2.71
CA LYS A 619 -65.55 0.66 -3.37
C LYS A 619 -65.53 1.38 -4.73
N GLY A 620 -64.82 2.49 -4.84
CA GLY A 620 -64.65 3.23 -6.09
C GLY A 620 -63.82 2.46 -7.14
N LEU A 621 -63.00 1.51 -6.71
CA LEU A 621 -62.16 0.65 -7.55
C LEU A 621 -62.73 -0.76 -7.78
N ASP A 622 -63.96 -1.05 -7.26
CA ASP A 622 -64.61 -2.38 -7.31
C ASP A 622 -63.73 -3.48 -6.65
N LEU A 623 -63.07 -3.12 -5.55
CA LEU A 623 -62.25 -4.04 -4.74
C LEU A 623 -63.01 -4.48 -3.50
N ARG A 624 -62.94 -5.77 -3.15
CA ARG A 624 -63.39 -6.26 -1.86
C ARG A 624 -62.40 -5.84 -0.77
N VAL A 625 -62.86 -5.74 0.46
CA VAL A 625 -62.02 -5.34 1.59
C VAL A 625 -62.11 -6.37 2.71
N LEU A 626 -60.95 -6.77 3.22
CA LEU A 626 -60.78 -7.59 4.41
C LEU A 626 -60.12 -6.74 5.51
N ALA A 627 -60.72 -6.70 6.70
CA ALA A 627 -60.13 -6.08 7.88
C ALA A 627 -59.43 -7.13 8.74
N GLU A 628 -58.17 -6.88 9.03
CA GLU A 628 -57.34 -7.75 9.88
C GLU A 628 -57.34 -7.32 11.34
N GLY A 629 -57.02 -8.27 12.23
CA GLY A 629 -56.83 -7.99 13.65
C GLY A 629 -58.11 -7.57 14.38
N VAL A 630 -59.27 -8.04 13.93
CA VAL A 630 -60.55 -7.81 14.65
C VAL A 630 -60.54 -8.59 15.97
N GLU A 631 -60.55 -7.86 17.10
CA GLU A 631 -60.45 -8.41 18.45
C GLU A 631 -61.74 -8.20 19.28
N THR A 632 -62.66 -7.37 18.83
CA THR A 632 -63.89 -7.05 19.56
C THR A 632 -65.14 -7.04 18.66
N GLN A 633 -66.32 -7.31 19.23
CA GLN A 633 -67.59 -7.19 18.55
C GLN A 633 -67.83 -5.76 18.00
N GLY A 634 -67.44 -4.72 18.77
CA GLY A 634 -67.61 -3.33 18.35
C GLY A 634 -66.80 -2.97 17.09
N GLN A 635 -65.62 -3.57 16.91
CA GLN A 635 -64.87 -3.44 15.66
C GLN A 635 -65.58 -4.09 14.49
N LEU A 636 -66.08 -5.32 14.68
CA LEU A 636 -66.81 -6.05 13.64
C LEU A 636 -68.06 -5.31 13.21
N ASP A 637 -68.87 -4.83 14.18
CA ASP A 637 -70.09 -4.05 13.90
C ASP A 637 -69.82 -2.74 13.16
N PHE A 638 -68.71 -2.05 13.55
CA PHE A 638 -68.25 -0.84 12.88
C PHE A 638 -67.91 -1.10 11.42
N LEU A 639 -67.15 -2.16 11.14
CA LEU A 639 -66.73 -2.55 9.79
C LEU A 639 -67.92 -3.00 8.95
N ALA A 640 -68.82 -3.85 9.48
CA ALA A 640 -70.03 -4.28 8.82
C ALA A 640 -70.95 -3.13 8.42
N ALA A 641 -71.18 -2.17 9.36
CA ALA A 641 -72.00 -0.99 9.12
C ALA A 641 -71.48 -0.08 8.01
N ARG A 642 -70.17 -0.20 7.63
CA ARG A 642 -69.52 0.61 6.59
C ARG A 642 -69.25 -0.15 5.30
N GLY A 643 -69.75 -1.41 5.22
CA GLY A 643 -69.64 -2.19 4.00
C GLY A 643 -68.26 -2.82 3.77
N CYS A 644 -67.48 -3.10 4.82
CA CYS A 644 -66.35 -3.99 4.71
C CYS A 644 -66.86 -5.40 4.39
N ASP A 645 -66.21 -6.11 3.44
CA ASP A 645 -66.68 -7.41 2.95
C ASP A 645 -66.33 -8.56 3.90
N TYR A 646 -65.08 -8.55 4.37
CA TYR A 646 -64.52 -9.66 5.15
C TYR A 646 -63.84 -9.16 6.43
N ALA A 647 -63.75 -10.04 7.40
CA ALA A 647 -63.06 -9.83 8.64
C ALA A 647 -62.26 -11.06 9.08
N GLN A 648 -61.09 -10.80 9.70
CA GLN A 648 -60.23 -11.80 10.28
C GLN A 648 -59.63 -11.24 11.58
N GLY A 649 -59.49 -12.08 12.60
CA GLY A 649 -58.88 -11.66 13.86
C GLY A 649 -59.21 -12.61 15.02
N TYR A 650 -58.64 -12.31 16.19
CA TYR A 650 -58.76 -13.18 17.36
C TYR A 650 -60.15 -13.18 17.97
N PHE A 651 -60.96 -12.22 17.65
CA PHE A 651 -62.39 -12.26 18.02
C PHE A 651 -63.10 -13.39 17.28
N ILE A 652 -62.70 -13.70 16.05
CA ILE A 652 -63.29 -14.75 15.25
C ILE A 652 -62.67 -16.10 15.64
N ALA A 653 -61.36 -16.23 15.39
CA ALA A 653 -60.58 -17.39 15.81
C ALA A 653 -59.06 -17.07 15.75
N ARG A 654 -58.28 -17.70 16.60
CA ARG A 654 -56.81 -17.69 16.45
C ARG A 654 -56.39 -18.64 15.32
N PRO A 655 -55.20 -18.43 14.70
CA PRO A 655 -54.64 -19.43 13.80
C PRO A 655 -54.55 -20.79 14.47
N MET A 656 -55.08 -21.83 13.84
CA MET A 656 -55.20 -23.19 14.39
C MET A 656 -54.57 -24.22 13.46
N ALA A 657 -54.07 -25.32 14.03
CA ALA A 657 -53.51 -26.42 13.27
C ALA A 657 -54.60 -27.07 12.33
N GLU A 658 -54.15 -27.78 11.31
CA GLU A 658 -55.01 -28.34 10.26
C GLU A 658 -56.16 -29.18 10.80
N GLU A 659 -55.93 -30.04 11.80
CA GLU A 659 -56.95 -30.89 12.42
C GLU A 659 -58.03 -30.06 13.15
N ALA A 660 -57.60 -29.01 13.86
CA ALA A 660 -58.50 -28.12 14.57
C ALA A 660 -59.36 -27.31 13.56
N TYR A 661 -58.76 -26.87 12.45
CA TYR A 661 -59.46 -26.17 11.38
C TYR A 661 -60.50 -27.08 10.65
N CYS A 662 -60.11 -28.33 10.41
CA CYS A 662 -61.08 -29.33 9.90
C CYS A 662 -62.26 -29.46 10.85
N GLY A 663 -62.06 -29.54 12.15
CA GLY A 663 -63.11 -29.54 13.18
C GLY A 663 -64.01 -28.29 13.16
N TYR A 664 -63.36 -27.09 12.91
CA TYR A 664 -64.08 -25.83 12.72
C TYR A 664 -65.00 -25.90 11.48
N LEU A 665 -64.48 -26.36 10.34
CA LEU A 665 -65.28 -26.52 9.09
C LEU A 665 -66.48 -27.46 9.26
N LYS A 666 -66.28 -28.56 9.98
CA LYS A 666 -67.37 -29.50 10.28
C LYS A 666 -68.54 -28.87 11.08
N LYS A 667 -68.18 -28.01 12.07
CA LYS A 667 -69.19 -27.27 12.86
C LYS A 667 -69.96 -26.24 12.01
N VAL A 668 -69.19 -25.47 11.19
CA VAL A 668 -69.79 -24.47 10.28
C VAL A 668 -70.72 -25.18 9.26
N HIS A 669 -70.33 -26.33 8.74
CA HIS A 669 -71.16 -27.13 7.77
C HIS A 669 -72.42 -27.70 8.40
N ALA A 670 -72.38 -28.02 9.71
CA ALA A 670 -73.56 -28.51 10.45
C ALA A 670 -74.59 -27.42 10.79
N GLY A 671 -74.41 -26.19 10.34
CA GLY A 671 -75.35 -25.08 10.56
C GLY A 671 -75.09 -24.27 11.83
N GLY A 672 -73.92 -24.44 12.49
CA GLY A 672 -73.42 -23.59 13.58
C GLY A 672 -73.07 -22.24 13.04
N ASP A 673 -73.41 -21.14 13.78
CA ASP A 673 -72.94 -19.80 13.46
C ASP A 673 -71.43 -19.77 13.62
N ALA A 674 -70.68 -19.19 12.67
CA ALA A 674 -69.27 -19.18 12.64
C ALA A 674 -68.68 -18.42 13.88
N SER A 675 -69.45 -17.52 14.47
CA SER A 675 -69.14 -16.79 15.71
C SER A 675 -69.32 -17.65 16.97
N ASP A 676 -70.25 -18.53 17.04
CA ASP A 676 -70.52 -19.45 18.20
C ASP A 676 -69.48 -20.58 18.30
N SER A 677 -68.82 -20.90 17.20
CA SER A 677 -67.84 -22.01 17.12
C SER A 677 -66.44 -21.59 17.59
N ALA A 678 -66.16 -20.31 17.66
CA ALA A 678 -64.82 -19.77 17.95
C ALA A 678 -64.64 -19.29 19.39
N MET A 679 -65.72 -19.16 20.21
CA MET A 679 -65.60 -18.81 21.61
C MET A 679 -65.12 -19.98 22.47
N VAL A 680 -63.95 -20.53 22.21
CA VAL A 680 -63.22 -21.33 23.19
C VAL A 680 -62.46 -20.36 24.10
N GLN A 681 -63.07 -20.03 25.25
CA GLN A 681 -62.41 -19.26 26.28
C GLN A 681 -61.06 -19.92 26.65
N PRO A 682 -59.98 -19.15 26.82
CA PRO A 682 -58.77 -19.69 27.38
C PRO A 682 -59.07 -20.09 28.81
N ARG A 683 -58.83 -21.37 29.18
CA ARG A 683 -58.79 -21.79 30.56
C ARG A 683 -57.79 -20.88 31.31
N ARG A 684 -58.32 -20.03 32.18
CA ARG A 684 -57.50 -19.30 33.19
C ARG A 684 -56.76 -20.34 34.00
N ASN A 685 -55.49 -20.57 33.71
CA ASN A 685 -54.59 -21.20 34.66
C ASN A 685 -54.32 -20.19 35.77
N HIS A 686 -55.15 -20.28 36.83
CA HIS A 686 -54.77 -19.79 38.13
C HIS A 686 -53.55 -20.59 38.59
N ARG A 687 -52.36 -20.05 38.44
CA ARG A 687 -51.23 -20.39 39.29
C ARG A 687 -51.27 -19.42 40.48
N THR A 688 -51.82 -19.90 41.56
CA THR A 688 -51.49 -19.46 42.91
C THR A 688 -50.12 -20.01 43.29
N GLY A 689 -49.20 -19.12 43.74
CA GLY A 689 -47.94 -19.50 44.36
C GLY A 689 -46.84 -18.53 43.96
#